data_bbc114cbf245b8d44c7017ab64444c18
#
_entry.id   bbc114cbf245b8d44c7017ab64444c18
#
_cell.length_a   1.000
_cell.length_b   1.000
_cell.length_c   1.000
_cell.angle_alpha   90.00
_cell.angle_beta   90.00
_cell.angle_gamma   90.00
#
_symmetry.space_group_name_H-M   'P 1'
#
loop_
_entity.id
_entity.type
_entity.pdbx_description
1 polymer ?
#
loop_
_entity_poly.entity_id
_entity_poly.type
_entity_poly.pdbx_seq_one_letter_code
_entity_poly.pdbx_strand_id
1 'polypeptide(L)'
;MKFKTTLKTVLSMVLVFSSALVNAQNTQKSIAKLKQQANAVLTINENSGLTEFVRFPAEKTMQVKGATLEQKTINFLEDFKSLYNIKSVENSLVIEKTKKDNYGLDHVILKQQYNGIPVYGGELRFHFDLNKNITSINGKVVPNIKLNTTPTLSISESNSIALSAIRSQGLNKSGAELKVNKNTLYIYQKGLIKGDTGALYLVYHIEVRNDNDVREYVFINAHTGEIVEQITGMAHALDRVLYEENTSNLVWQEGDAFPGILDQWQQTELAAAEHTYNFFKNAFGYLSYDGQDAQMITINNNPNISCPNANWNGVSANYCTGTAADDVVAHEWGHAYTEYTSNLIYAYESGAINESFSDIWGETIDLLNDYQDEGEDVSLRTGCDTSLRWMMGEDASAFGGAIRDMWNPNCEGDPGKVIDFNYLCGTADSGGVHINSGIPNHMYALLVDGGTFNGQTINAIGLTKAAHIFWRAQSNYLTLVSNFANLADAIEASATDLIGTNLEGLSTTAPVGASGEIITAADVLEVEKAILAVELRTPNNCGYQPLLSNTGTVLCDNASTNAIFFEDWETGTDGWTMEQLPENASDWESRDWAIESSLPEGREGKSIFGTDPINGDCRGNFQNGIIRLQSPVINIPAVAEGGIFELAFNHLVATEATWDGGNIKYSLDGGPWTLIPSEAFTENPYNNTLKTAAEGNDNPLQSENAFTGADEGSNTGSWGRSLIDLSSIGVNDNSTIQFRFEMGTDGCNGLFGWYIDEIMLFNCAQTTLSVADNEFISKNISVYPIPSNGIVNLRKLTNINLIKAEIYDINGRMLKTINLSDVTVEKAIDISNLTRGVYFMSVTTENIDGVIRIVKE
;
A
#
# COMPACT_ATOMS: atom_id res chain seq x y z
N MET A 1 -14.15 -36.18 29.44
CA MET A 1 -14.24 -34.73 29.42
C MET A 1 -13.64 -34.13 28.12
N LYS A 2 -12.91 -34.89 27.32
CA LYS A 2 -12.27 -34.44 26.03
C LYS A 2 -13.22 -34.28 24.83
N PHE A 3 -14.43 -34.85 24.88
CA PHE A 3 -15.38 -34.77 23.73
C PHE A 3 -16.15 -33.44 23.60
N LYS A 4 -16.12 -32.57 24.63
CA LYS A 4 -16.84 -31.28 24.58
C LYS A 4 -16.03 -30.11 23.99
N THR A 5 -14.71 -30.22 23.96
CA THR A 5 -13.82 -29.16 23.45
C THR A 5 -13.73 -29.20 21.93
N THR A 6 -13.56 -30.37 21.35
CA THR A 6 -13.51 -30.58 19.90
C THR A 6 -14.79 -30.14 19.15
N LEU A 7 -15.95 -30.37 19.79
CA LEU A 7 -17.24 -29.96 19.22
C LEU A 7 -17.43 -28.44 19.23
N LYS A 8 -16.81 -27.71 20.18
CA LYS A 8 -16.84 -26.24 20.21
C LYS A 8 -15.97 -25.61 19.13
N THR A 9 -14.81 -26.15 18.87
CA THR A 9 -13.87 -25.65 17.85
C THR A 9 -14.40 -25.87 16.44
N VAL A 10 -14.92 -27.05 16.15
CA VAL A 10 -15.58 -27.34 14.86
C VAL A 10 -16.85 -26.51 14.67
N LEU A 11 -17.61 -26.28 15.73
CA LEU A 11 -18.81 -25.43 15.66
C LEU A 11 -18.45 -23.96 15.45
N SER A 12 -17.31 -23.48 15.97
CA SER A 12 -16.80 -22.13 15.75
C SER A 12 -16.31 -21.95 14.31
N MET A 13 -15.53 -22.86 13.75
CA MET A 13 -15.10 -22.82 12.34
C MET A 13 -16.28 -22.86 11.37
N VAL A 14 -17.25 -23.74 11.57
CA VAL A 14 -18.46 -23.79 10.73
C VAL A 14 -19.28 -22.51 10.83
N LEU A 15 -19.30 -21.85 11.99
CA LEU A 15 -19.97 -20.55 12.17
C LEU A 15 -19.23 -19.40 11.47
N VAL A 16 -17.89 -19.40 11.43
CA VAL A 16 -17.10 -18.37 10.75
C VAL A 16 -17.22 -18.53 9.22
N PHE A 17 -17.10 -19.74 8.69
CA PHE A 17 -17.30 -20.00 7.26
C PHE A 17 -18.74 -19.71 6.81
N SER A 18 -19.76 -20.03 7.64
CA SER A 18 -21.14 -19.70 7.30
C SER A 18 -21.41 -18.20 7.34
N SER A 19 -20.73 -17.43 8.20
CA SER A 19 -20.89 -15.98 8.26
C SER A 19 -20.22 -15.26 7.08
N ALA A 20 -19.05 -15.71 6.62
CA ALA A 20 -18.38 -15.17 5.43
C ALA A 20 -19.19 -15.41 4.15
N LEU A 21 -19.73 -16.62 3.96
CA LEU A 21 -20.63 -16.95 2.85
C LEU A 21 -21.92 -16.14 2.86
N VAL A 22 -22.50 -15.91 4.03
CA VAL A 22 -23.72 -15.09 4.18
C VAL A 22 -23.44 -13.62 3.86
N ASN A 23 -22.30 -13.09 4.29
CA ASN A 23 -21.90 -11.72 3.96
C ASN A 23 -21.67 -11.54 2.45
N ALA A 24 -20.92 -12.44 1.82
CA ALA A 24 -20.71 -12.41 0.36
C ALA A 24 -22.04 -12.48 -0.43
N GLN A 25 -22.97 -13.34 -0.01
CA GLN A 25 -24.31 -13.40 -0.63
C GLN A 25 -25.11 -12.10 -0.43
N ASN A 26 -25.01 -11.46 0.75
CA ASN A 26 -25.72 -10.21 1.00
C ASN A 26 -25.14 -9.06 0.19
N THR A 27 -23.82 -8.98 0.05
CA THR A 27 -23.16 -7.99 -0.80
C THR A 27 -23.57 -8.16 -2.26
N GLN A 28 -23.55 -9.37 -2.81
CA GLN A 28 -24.00 -9.64 -4.18
C GLN A 28 -25.50 -9.29 -4.39
N LYS A 29 -26.36 -9.54 -3.41
CA LYS A 29 -27.77 -9.11 -3.46
C LYS A 29 -27.91 -7.59 -3.48
N SER A 30 -27.13 -6.88 -2.67
CA SER A 30 -27.12 -5.41 -2.66
C SER A 30 -26.63 -4.83 -3.98
N ILE A 31 -25.57 -5.38 -4.56
CA ILE A 31 -25.06 -5.00 -5.89
C ILE A 31 -26.14 -5.21 -6.97
N ALA A 32 -26.76 -6.40 -7.00
CA ALA A 32 -27.81 -6.71 -7.94
C ALA A 32 -29.03 -5.77 -7.78
N LYS A 33 -29.40 -5.45 -6.54
CA LYS A 33 -30.48 -4.50 -6.25
C LYS A 33 -30.17 -3.10 -6.76
N LEU A 34 -28.96 -2.58 -6.55
CA LEU A 34 -28.54 -1.26 -7.06
C LEU A 34 -28.48 -1.22 -8.59
N LYS A 35 -27.92 -2.25 -9.22
CA LYS A 35 -27.91 -2.37 -10.69
C LYS A 35 -29.31 -2.39 -11.28
N GLN A 36 -30.24 -3.12 -10.66
CA GLN A 36 -31.62 -3.21 -11.10
C GLN A 36 -32.40 -1.89 -10.88
N GLN A 37 -32.24 -1.27 -9.71
CA GLN A 37 -33.02 -0.08 -9.34
C GLN A 37 -32.55 1.19 -10.04
N ALA A 38 -31.24 1.36 -10.19
CA ALA A 38 -30.63 2.62 -10.62
C ALA A 38 -29.51 2.47 -11.66
N ASN A 39 -29.35 1.32 -12.29
CA ASN A 39 -28.25 1.04 -13.25
C ASN A 39 -26.85 1.38 -12.68
N ALA A 40 -26.67 1.19 -11.38
CA ALA A 40 -25.43 1.58 -10.71
C ALA A 40 -24.19 0.89 -11.28
N VAL A 41 -23.12 1.65 -11.44
CA VAL A 41 -21.77 1.17 -11.72
C VAL A 41 -21.03 1.14 -10.38
N LEU A 42 -20.32 0.06 -10.08
CA LEU A 42 -19.60 -0.11 -8.82
C LEU A 42 -18.16 -0.49 -9.09
N THR A 43 -17.23 0.22 -8.44
CA THR A 43 -15.83 -0.17 -8.32
C THR A 43 -15.65 -0.89 -6.99
N ILE A 44 -15.08 -2.08 -7.06
CA ILE A 44 -14.85 -2.96 -5.90
C ILE A 44 -13.34 -3.16 -5.79
N ASN A 45 -12.80 -2.87 -4.63
CA ASN A 45 -11.39 -3.12 -4.35
C ASN A 45 -11.14 -4.64 -4.35
N GLU A 46 -10.19 -5.10 -5.13
CA GLU A 46 -9.92 -6.53 -5.33
C GLU A 46 -9.35 -7.18 -4.07
N ASN A 47 -8.56 -6.46 -3.28
CA ASN A 47 -7.93 -6.96 -2.07
C ASN A 47 -8.93 -7.10 -0.91
N SER A 48 -9.77 -6.09 -0.69
CA SER A 48 -10.76 -6.10 0.41
C SER A 48 -12.12 -6.70 0.03
N GLY A 49 -12.44 -6.76 -1.26
CA GLY A 49 -13.77 -7.13 -1.76
C GLY A 49 -14.87 -6.12 -1.41
N LEU A 50 -14.52 -4.92 -0.92
CA LEU A 50 -15.46 -3.87 -0.56
C LEU A 50 -15.69 -2.89 -1.71
N THR A 51 -16.86 -2.27 -1.70
CA THR A 51 -17.19 -1.21 -2.67
C THR A 51 -16.51 0.09 -2.26
N GLU A 52 -15.72 0.68 -3.16
CA GLU A 52 -15.06 1.97 -2.96
C GLU A 52 -15.77 3.09 -3.71
N PHE A 53 -16.42 2.77 -4.81
CA PHE A 53 -17.18 3.74 -5.59
C PHE A 53 -18.53 3.14 -6.05
N VAL A 54 -19.60 3.92 -5.92
CA VAL A 54 -20.92 3.65 -6.51
C VAL A 54 -21.32 4.87 -7.30
N ARG A 55 -21.56 4.71 -8.59
CA ARG A 55 -22.02 5.78 -9.47
C ARG A 55 -23.37 5.44 -10.07
N PHE A 56 -24.22 6.43 -10.20
CA PHE A 56 -25.52 6.34 -10.84
C PHE A 56 -25.51 7.16 -12.14
N PRO A 57 -26.05 6.65 -13.27
CA PRO A 57 -26.17 7.44 -14.49
C PRO A 57 -26.96 8.73 -14.26
N ALA A 58 -26.58 9.80 -14.95
CA ALA A 58 -27.21 11.11 -14.78
C ALA A 58 -28.73 11.08 -15.00
N GLU A 59 -29.21 10.26 -15.95
CA GLU A 59 -30.63 10.08 -16.24
C GLU A 59 -31.38 9.21 -15.21
N LYS A 60 -30.67 8.58 -14.27
CA LYS A 60 -31.26 7.64 -13.30
C LYS A 60 -30.58 7.71 -11.93
N THR A 61 -30.47 8.90 -11.38
CA THR A 61 -29.92 9.12 -10.04
C THR A 61 -30.74 8.41 -8.96
N MET A 62 -30.09 8.01 -7.86
CA MET A 62 -30.71 7.19 -6.84
C MET A 62 -31.60 8.01 -5.89
N GLN A 63 -32.90 7.76 -5.95
CA GLN A 63 -33.85 8.37 -5.03
C GLN A 63 -33.90 7.60 -3.71
N VAL A 64 -33.69 8.30 -2.61
CA VAL A 64 -33.74 7.74 -1.26
C VAL A 64 -34.71 8.54 -0.41
N LYS A 65 -35.51 7.88 0.40
CA LYS A 65 -36.42 8.52 1.36
C LYS A 65 -35.64 9.23 2.45
N GLY A 66 -36.09 10.41 2.88
CA GLY A 66 -35.49 11.20 3.95
C GLY A 66 -35.88 12.68 3.81
N ALA A 67 -36.05 13.35 4.93
CA ALA A 67 -36.37 14.80 4.96
C ALA A 67 -35.13 15.67 4.75
N THR A 68 -33.96 15.19 5.18
CA THR A 68 -32.66 15.85 5.04
C THR A 68 -31.67 14.99 4.26
N LEU A 69 -30.57 15.56 3.80
CA LEU A 69 -29.51 14.82 3.11
C LEU A 69 -28.87 13.77 4.03
N GLU A 70 -28.65 14.13 5.29
CA GLU A 70 -28.13 13.24 6.32
C GLU A 70 -29.05 12.01 6.50
N GLN A 71 -30.34 12.24 6.57
CA GLN A 71 -31.32 11.15 6.71
C GLN A 71 -31.35 10.25 5.47
N LYS A 72 -31.27 10.84 4.27
CA LYS A 72 -31.15 10.08 3.01
C LYS A 72 -29.87 9.22 3.00
N THR A 73 -28.74 9.79 3.43
CA THR A 73 -27.45 9.12 3.55
C THR A 73 -27.53 7.92 4.49
N ILE A 74 -28.06 8.12 5.70
CA ILE A 74 -28.22 7.03 6.69
C ILE A 74 -29.18 5.96 6.20
N ASN A 75 -30.30 6.33 5.60
CA ASN A 75 -31.29 5.38 5.07
C ASN A 75 -30.68 4.54 3.91
N PHE A 76 -29.89 5.15 3.03
CA PHE A 76 -29.16 4.41 2.01
C PHE A 76 -28.20 3.40 2.64
N LEU A 77 -27.40 3.84 3.61
CA LEU A 77 -26.44 2.97 4.28
C LEU A 77 -27.12 1.82 5.01
N GLU A 78 -28.24 2.03 5.67
CA GLU A 78 -28.99 0.93 6.31
C GLU A 78 -29.51 -0.08 5.30
N ASP A 79 -29.98 0.37 4.12
CA ASP A 79 -30.46 -0.50 3.05
C ASP A 79 -29.33 -1.27 2.33
N PHE A 80 -28.10 -0.73 2.31
CA PHE A 80 -26.98 -1.22 1.52
C PHE A 80 -25.67 -1.40 2.32
N LYS A 81 -25.71 -1.44 3.63
CA LYS A 81 -24.54 -1.57 4.52
C LYS A 81 -23.65 -2.77 4.23
N SER A 82 -24.19 -3.80 3.58
CA SER A 82 -23.42 -4.98 3.16
C SER A 82 -22.37 -4.67 2.09
N LEU A 83 -22.52 -3.57 1.32
CA LEU A 83 -21.52 -3.12 0.35
C LEU A 83 -20.20 -2.75 1.03
N TYR A 84 -20.27 -2.28 2.25
CA TYR A 84 -19.15 -1.80 3.06
C TYR A 84 -18.86 -2.74 4.26
N ASN A 85 -19.49 -3.90 4.31
CA ASN A 85 -19.40 -4.86 5.42
C ASN A 85 -19.64 -4.24 6.82
N ILE A 86 -20.53 -3.25 6.89
CA ILE A 86 -20.89 -2.54 8.12
C ILE A 86 -22.01 -3.29 8.82
N LYS A 87 -21.84 -3.56 10.12
CA LYS A 87 -22.88 -4.23 10.97
C LYS A 87 -23.93 -3.26 11.47
N SER A 88 -23.50 -2.10 11.95
CA SER A 88 -24.35 -1.02 12.45
C SER A 88 -23.83 0.30 11.90
N VAL A 89 -24.66 1.03 11.16
CA VAL A 89 -24.31 2.32 10.59
C VAL A 89 -24.00 3.33 11.70
N GLU A 90 -24.89 3.45 12.67
CA GLU A 90 -24.80 4.39 13.80
C GLU A 90 -23.51 4.22 14.63
N ASN A 91 -23.07 2.97 14.84
CA ASN A 91 -21.86 2.69 15.62
C ASN A 91 -20.58 2.78 14.82
N SER A 92 -20.66 2.71 13.49
CA SER A 92 -19.48 2.64 12.60
C SER A 92 -19.17 3.92 11.87
N LEU A 93 -20.17 4.77 11.62
CA LEU A 93 -20.03 5.99 10.81
C LEU A 93 -20.67 7.19 11.52
N VAL A 94 -19.97 8.30 11.49
CA VAL A 94 -20.44 9.58 12.03
C VAL A 94 -20.43 10.61 10.91
N ILE A 95 -21.54 11.34 10.75
CA ILE A 95 -21.57 12.47 9.82
C ILE A 95 -20.64 13.56 10.36
N GLU A 96 -19.58 13.85 9.61
CA GLU A 96 -18.63 14.91 9.94
C GLU A 96 -19.18 16.27 9.52
N LYS A 97 -19.62 16.38 8.27
CA LYS A 97 -20.18 17.63 7.74
C LYS A 97 -21.08 17.39 6.52
N THR A 98 -21.98 18.32 6.30
CA THR A 98 -22.70 18.54 5.04
C THR A 98 -22.21 19.83 4.44
N LYS A 99 -21.76 19.80 3.18
CA LYS A 99 -21.29 21.00 2.46
C LYS A 99 -21.99 21.14 1.12
N LYS A 100 -22.03 22.34 0.61
CA LYS A 100 -22.42 22.66 -0.76
C LYS A 100 -21.16 23.11 -1.50
N ASP A 101 -20.96 22.62 -2.71
CA ASP A 101 -19.85 23.08 -3.54
C ASP A 101 -20.22 24.35 -4.32
N ASN A 102 -19.26 24.93 -5.02
CA ASN A 102 -19.44 26.14 -5.83
C ASN A 102 -20.33 25.93 -7.07
N TYR A 103 -20.60 24.70 -7.46
CA TYR A 103 -21.58 24.35 -8.50
C TYR A 103 -23.01 24.15 -7.98
N GLY A 104 -23.22 24.34 -6.68
CA GLY A 104 -24.51 24.25 -6.02
C GLY A 104 -24.95 22.80 -5.66
N LEU A 105 -24.05 21.82 -5.83
CA LEU A 105 -24.30 20.43 -5.48
C LEU A 105 -23.99 20.17 -4.00
N ASP A 106 -24.70 19.26 -3.38
CA ASP A 106 -24.54 18.96 -1.94
C ASP A 106 -23.75 17.67 -1.71
N HIS A 107 -22.97 17.67 -0.65
CA HIS A 107 -22.17 16.53 -0.22
C HIS A 107 -22.37 16.27 1.26
N VAL A 108 -22.46 14.97 1.62
CA VAL A 108 -22.46 14.51 3.03
C VAL A 108 -21.23 13.65 3.24
N ILE A 109 -20.38 14.05 4.17
CA ILE A 109 -19.13 13.36 4.50
C ILE A 109 -19.28 12.67 5.84
N LEU A 110 -18.98 11.36 5.86
CA LEU A 110 -18.99 10.54 7.06
C LEU A 110 -17.59 10.02 7.34
N LYS A 111 -17.20 10.03 8.62
CA LYS A 111 -15.96 9.39 9.09
C LYS A 111 -16.27 8.09 9.79
N GLN A 112 -15.42 7.09 9.56
CA GLN A 112 -15.53 5.82 10.25
C GLN A 112 -15.01 5.91 11.68
N GLN A 113 -15.68 5.21 12.59
CA GLN A 113 -15.25 5.04 13.97
C GLN A 113 -15.47 3.60 14.45
N TYR A 114 -14.71 3.24 15.48
CA TYR A 114 -14.91 1.99 16.20
C TYR A 114 -14.73 2.24 17.70
N ASN A 115 -15.74 1.91 18.51
CA ASN A 115 -15.79 2.22 19.95
C ASN A 115 -15.51 3.71 20.27
N GLY A 116 -15.94 4.62 19.38
CA GLY A 116 -15.74 6.07 19.54
C GLY A 116 -14.36 6.56 19.10
N ILE A 117 -13.47 5.68 18.63
CA ILE A 117 -12.15 6.05 18.10
C ILE A 117 -12.24 6.13 16.57
N PRO A 118 -11.80 7.26 15.95
CA PRO A 118 -11.83 7.40 14.52
C PRO A 118 -10.86 6.41 13.83
N VAL A 119 -11.23 5.98 12.62
CA VAL A 119 -10.38 5.15 11.75
C VAL A 119 -9.68 6.08 10.77
N TYR A 120 -8.37 6.05 10.74
CA TYR A 120 -7.56 6.88 9.84
C TYR A 120 -7.85 6.51 8.38
N GLY A 121 -8.13 7.51 7.53
CA GLY A 121 -8.53 7.30 6.13
C GLY A 121 -9.90 6.63 5.93
N GLY A 122 -10.59 6.23 7.00
CA GLY A 122 -11.92 5.63 6.92
C GLY A 122 -13.00 6.69 6.74
N GLU A 123 -13.49 6.89 5.50
CA GLU A 123 -14.56 7.84 5.22
C GLU A 123 -15.43 7.40 4.05
N LEU A 124 -16.66 7.92 4.01
CA LEU A 124 -17.57 7.84 2.88
C LEU A 124 -18.10 9.23 2.53
N ARG A 125 -18.13 9.54 1.24
CA ARG A 125 -18.68 10.79 0.70
C ARG A 125 -19.89 10.48 -0.16
N PHE A 126 -21.01 11.12 0.13
CA PHE A 126 -22.25 11.06 -0.63
C PHE A 126 -22.42 12.33 -1.43
N HIS A 127 -22.65 12.22 -2.72
CA HIS A 127 -22.86 13.32 -3.64
C HIS A 127 -24.31 13.36 -4.11
N PHE A 128 -24.86 14.57 -4.19
CA PHE A 128 -26.28 14.78 -4.51
C PHE A 128 -26.44 15.76 -5.65
N ASP A 129 -27.39 15.46 -6.54
CA ASP A 129 -27.84 16.39 -7.58
C ASP A 129 -28.67 17.56 -7.00
N LEU A 130 -29.06 18.52 -7.87
CA LEU A 130 -29.90 19.65 -7.47
C LEU A 130 -31.28 19.21 -6.95
N ASN A 131 -31.75 18.00 -7.36
CA ASN A 131 -33.01 17.42 -6.90
C ASN A 131 -32.85 16.64 -5.59
N LYS A 132 -31.64 16.63 -4.98
CA LYS A 132 -31.30 15.91 -3.76
C LYS A 132 -31.41 14.39 -3.90
N ASN A 133 -31.14 13.86 -5.08
CA ASN A 133 -30.92 12.45 -5.31
C ASN A 133 -29.43 12.15 -5.26
N ILE A 134 -29.06 10.91 -4.90
CA ILE A 134 -27.65 10.51 -4.83
C ILE A 134 -27.15 10.26 -6.26
N THR A 135 -26.07 10.94 -6.65
CA THR A 135 -25.39 10.76 -7.94
C THR A 135 -24.24 9.76 -7.82
N SER A 136 -23.53 9.80 -6.69
CA SER A 136 -22.44 8.87 -6.43
C SER A 136 -22.12 8.75 -4.93
N ILE A 137 -21.38 7.70 -4.59
CA ILE A 137 -20.86 7.48 -3.24
C ILE A 137 -19.45 6.93 -3.40
N ASN A 138 -18.49 7.53 -2.72
CA ASN A 138 -17.11 7.07 -2.75
C ASN A 138 -16.45 7.09 -1.38
N GLY A 139 -15.32 6.44 -1.26
CA GLY A 139 -14.49 6.37 -0.06
C GLY A 139 -14.20 4.95 0.39
N LYS A 140 -13.40 4.85 1.43
CA LYS A 140 -12.93 3.58 1.98
C LYS A 140 -13.41 3.39 3.42
N VAL A 141 -13.71 2.17 3.78
CA VAL A 141 -13.99 1.77 5.16
C VAL A 141 -13.22 0.50 5.50
N VAL A 142 -12.78 0.42 6.73
CA VAL A 142 -12.05 -0.74 7.27
C VAL A 142 -13.06 -1.69 7.91
N PRO A 143 -13.26 -2.91 7.38
CA PRO A 143 -14.24 -3.84 7.90
C PRO A 143 -13.72 -4.64 9.10
N ASN A 144 -14.64 -5.22 9.85
CA ASN A 144 -14.36 -6.26 10.86
C ASN A 144 -13.33 -5.89 11.93
N ILE A 145 -13.21 -4.63 12.30
CA ILE A 145 -12.26 -4.18 13.31
C ILE A 145 -12.48 -4.98 14.60
N LYS A 146 -11.42 -5.61 15.07
CA LYS A 146 -11.32 -6.29 16.38
C LYS A 146 -10.02 -5.83 17.01
N LEU A 147 -10.09 -4.85 17.88
CA LEU A 147 -8.92 -4.21 18.47
C LEU A 147 -9.21 -3.80 19.90
N ASN A 148 -8.23 -3.93 20.78
CA ASN A 148 -8.27 -3.30 22.10
C ASN A 148 -8.14 -1.78 21.88
N THR A 149 -9.15 -1.01 22.31
CA THR A 149 -9.20 0.43 22.12
C THR A 149 -8.77 1.22 23.36
N THR A 150 -8.22 0.56 24.35
CA THR A 150 -7.70 1.21 25.57
C THR A 150 -6.19 1.28 25.48
N PRO A 151 -5.59 2.46 25.24
CA PRO A 151 -4.14 2.57 25.07
C PRO A 151 -3.41 2.20 26.36
N THR A 152 -2.25 1.56 26.21
CA THR A 152 -1.34 1.25 27.33
C THR A 152 -0.43 2.44 27.64
N LEU A 153 0.05 3.11 26.58
CA LEU A 153 0.88 4.30 26.69
C LEU A 153 0.02 5.55 26.93
N SER A 154 0.55 6.48 27.70
CA SER A 154 -0.02 7.81 27.84
C SER A 154 0.32 8.69 26.63
N ILE A 155 -0.46 9.77 26.44
CA ILE A 155 -0.17 10.82 25.44
C ILE A 155 1.24 11.39 25.63
N SER A 156 1.70 11.58 26.89
CA SER A 156 3.01 12.13 27.18
C SER A 156 4.15 11.20 26.78
N GLU A 157 3.99 9.90 27.00
CA GLU A 157 4.98 8.88 26.59
C GLU A 157 5.05 8.82 25.06
N SER A 158 3.92 8.73 24.38
CA SER A 158 3.89 8.72 22.91
C SER A 158 4.50 9.98 22.30
N ASN A 159 4.25 11.17 22.88
CA ASN A 159 4.88 12.42 22.44
C ASN A 159 6.40 12.38 22.58
N SER A 160 6.90 11.79 23.67
CA SER A 160 8.34 11.67 23.91
C SER A 160 9.00 10.74 22.91
N ILE A 161 8.36 9.62 22.58
CA ILE A 161 8.81 8.68 21.53
C ILE A 161 8.88 9.38 20.18
N ALA A 162 7.81 10.07 19.76
CA ALA A 162 7.78 10.79 18.49
C ALA A 162 8.89 11.84 18.38
N LEU A 163 9.06 12.67 19.43
CA LEU A 163 10.11 13.68 19.46
C LEU A 163 11.52 13.07 19.41
N SER A 164 11.72 11.94 20.07
CA SER A 164 13.01 11.25 20.07
C SER A 164 13.31 10.66 18.68
N ALA A 165 12.34 10.03 18.07
CA ALA A 165 12.47 9.47 16.72
C ALA A 165 12.87 10.55 15.69
N ILE A 166 12.16 11.68 15.66
CA ILE A 166 12.48 12.77 14.72
C ILE A 166 13.85 13.41 15.00
N ARG A 167 14.25 13.50 16.28
CA ARG A 167 15.59 13.99 16.63
C ARG A 167 16.69 13.05 16.14
N SER A 168 16.48 11.74 16.26
CA SER A 168 17.48 10.73 15.87
C SER A 168 17.69 10.67 14.34
N GLN A 169 16.69 11.02 13.54
CA GLN A 169 16.76 11.00 12.07
C GLN A 169 17.51 12.20 11.46
N GLY A 170 17.96 13.16 12.27
CA GLY A 170 18.72 14.32 11.78
C GLY A 170 17.95 15.26 10.85
N LEU A 171 16.62 15.17 10.81
CA LEU A 171 15.76 16.00 9.95
C LEU A 171 15.75 17.47 10.37
N ASN A 172 15.97 17.75 11.65
CA ASN A 172 16.01 19.11 12.21
C ASN A 172 17.36 19.78 11.97
N LYS A 173 17.60 20.21 10.73
CA LYS A 173 18.84 20.88 10.31
C LYS A 173 18.94 22.31 10.88
N SER A 174 17.82 23.00 11.05
CA SER A 174 17.77 24.35 11.62
C SER A 174 18.15 24.40 13.10
N GLY A 175 18.07 23.28 13.82
CA GLY A 175 18.25 23.23 15.28
C GLY A 175 17.12 23.91 16.05
N ALA A 176 16.04 24.32 15.40
CA ALA A 176 14.87 24.91 16.03
C ALA A 176 14.18 23.90 16.96
N GLU A 177 13.52 24.37 18.02
CA GLU A 177 12.89 23.49 19.00
C GLU A 177 11.74 22.69 18.38
N LEU A 178 11.88 21.35 18.36
CA LEU A 178 10.81 20.44 17.98
C LEU A 178 9.70 20.40 19.04
N LYS A 179 8.48 20.54 18.61
CA LYS A 179 7.27 20.47 19.46
C LYS A 179 6.23 19.54 18.87
N VAL A 180 5.43 18.92 19.72
CA VAL A 180 4.22 18.22 19.31
C VAL A 180 3.10 19.24 19.12
N ASN A 181 2.61 19.36 17.90
CA ASN A 181 1.50 20.26 17.59
C ASN A 181 0.14 19.60 17.85
N LYS A 182 0.00 18.34 17.48
CA LYS A 182 -1.23 17.57 17.63
C LYS A 182 -0.92 16.11 17.96
N ASN A 183 -1.75 15.51 18.81
CA ASN A 183 -1.73 14.07 19.09
C ASN A 183 -3.17 13.58 19.18
N THR A 184 -3.53 12.66 18.30
CA THR A 184 -4.90 12.11 18.21
C THR A 184 -4.84 10.59 18.13
N LEU A 185 -5.67 9.93 18.93
CA LEU A 185 -5.77 8.47 18.92
C LEU A 185 -6.62 8.02 17.71
N TYR A 186 -6.08 7.12 16.89
CA TYR A 186 -6.72 6.55 15.72
C TYR A 186 -6.63 5.03 15.72
N ILE A 187 -7.49 4.41 14.94
CA ILE A 187 -7.27 3.06 14.42
C ILE A 187 -6.64 3.22 13.03
N TYR A 188 -5.49 2.65 12.82
CA TYR A 188 -4.74 2.67 11.57
C TYR A 188 -4.61 1.27 11.00
N GLN A 189 -4.84 1.14 9.70
CA GLN A 189 -4.61 -0.10 8.96
C GLN A 189 -3.30 0.04 8.17
N LYS A 190 -2.32 -0.80 8.47
CA LYS A 190 -1.05 -0.82 7.73
C LYS A 190 -1.29 -1.21 6.28
N GLY A 191 -0.56 -0.62 5.37
CA GLY A 191 -0.79 -0.77 3.93
C GLY A 191 -1.88 0.12 3.34
N LEU A 192 -2.63 0.87 4.17
CA LEU A 192 -3.70 1.77 3.70
C LEU A 192 -3.21 2.76 2.63
N ILE A 193 -1.99 3.30 2.80
CA ILE A 193 -1.36 4.25 1.87
C ILE A 193 -1.02 3.59 0.53
N LYS A 194 -0.72 2.30 0.54
CA LYS A 194 -0.40 1.50 -0.65
C LYS A 194 -1.66 0.88 -1.30
N GLY A 195 -2.85 1.11 -0.74
CA GLY A 195 -4.10 0.48 -1.19
C GLY A 195 -4.28 -0.96 -0.71
N ASP A 196 -3.42 -1.46 0.17
CA ASP A 196 -3.46 -2.81 0.72
C ASP A 196 -4.27 -2.92 2.01
N THR A 197 -4.57 -4.17 2.39
CA THR A 197 -5.26 -4.51 3.63
C THR A 197 -4.31 -5.26 4.57
N GLY A 198 -3.68 -4.54 5.48
CA GLY A 198 -2.78 -5.12 6.48
C GLY A 198 -3.36 -5.11 7.90
N ALA A 199 -2.50 -5.33 8.87
CA ALA A 199 -2.84 -5.38 10.28
C ALA A 199 -3.44 -4.05 10.81
N LEU A 200 -4.25 -4.16 11.85
CA LEU A 200 -4.91 -3.03 12.49
C LEU A 200 -4.19 -2.66 13.79
N TYR A 201 -3.88 -1.39 13.94
CA TYR A 201 -3.22 -0.83 15.12
C TYR A 201 -4.08 0.24 15.79
N LEU A 202 -4.04 0.30 17.11
CA LEU A 202 -4.42 1.50 17.85
C LEU A 202 -3.19 2.39 17.89
N VAL A 203 -3.25 3.54 17.25
CA VAL A 203 -2.09 4.43 17.13
C VAL A 203 -2.36 5.82 17.71
N TYR A 204 -1.33 6.43 18.24
CA TYR A 204 -1.25 7.86 18.39
C TYR A 204 -0.71 8.45 17.08
N HIS A 205 -1.52 9.20 16.37
CA HIS A 205 -1.12 10.01 15.22
C HIS A 205 -0.64 11.35 15.73
N ILE A 206 0.65 11.59 15.63
CA ILE A 206 1.34 12.70 16.27
C ILE A 206 1.98 13.59 15.23
N GLU A 207 1.63 14.85 15.22
CA GLU A 207 2.31 15.85 14.42
C GLU A 207 3.46 16.44 15.24
N VAL A 208 4.68 16.13 14.81
CA VAL A 208 5.92 16.70 15.33
C VAL A 208 6.40 17.77 14.37
N ARG A 209 6.62 18.97 14.84
CA ARG A 209 7.07 20.08 13.96
C ARG A 209 7.99 21.04 14.68
N ASN A 210 8.73 21.80 13.89
CA ASN A 210 9.18 23.14 14.24
C ASN A 210 8.62 24.12 13.18
N ASP A 211 8.89 25.41 13.34
CA ASP A 211 8.35 26.42 12.44
C ASP A 211 9.31 26.69 11.24
N ASN A 212 10.30 25.82 10.98
CA ASN A 212 11.34 25.98 9.98
C ASN A 212 11.40 24.84 8.96
N ASP A 213 11.82 23.64 9.38
CA ASP A 213 12.23 22.57 8.48
C ASP A 213 11.71 21.18 8.86
N VAL A 214 10.85 21.06 9.86
CA VAL A 214 10.29 19.80 10.29
C VAL A 214 8.79 19.86 10.49
N ARG A 215 8.06 19.01 9.79
CA ARG A 215 6.67 18.67 10.07
C ARG A 215 6.44 17.22 9.71
N GLU A 216 6.38 16.37 10.71
CA GLU A 216 6.27 14.92 10.56
C GLU A 216 5.01 14.40 11.25
N TYR A 217 4.30 13.52 10.58
CA TYR A 217 3.22 12.74 11.15
C TYR A 217 3.74 11.36 11.54
N VAL A 218 3.82 11.10 12.82
CA VAL A 218 4.34 9.84 13.38
C VAL A 218 3.19 9.03 13.94
N PHE A 219 3.03 7.80 13.48
CA PHE A 219 2.00 6.87 13.94
C PHE A 219 2.63 5.90 14.93
N ILE A 220 2.36 6.08 16.22
CA ILE A 220 2.92 5.27 17.29
C ILE A 220 1.87 4.29 17.79
N ASN A 221 2.20 3.00 17.81
CA ASN A 221 1.38 1.96 18.42
C ASN A 221 1.09 2.34 19.88
N ALA A 222 -0.19 2.53 20.21
CA ALA A 222 -0.61 3.01 21.52
C ALA A 222 -0.44 1.99 22.66
N HIS A 223 -0.05 0.75 22.33
CA HIS A 223 0.23 -0.30 23.30
C HIS A 223 1.73 -0.51 23.51
N THR A 224 2.51 -0.51 22.43
CA THR A 224 3.92 -0.90 22.45
C THR A 224 4.89 0.28 22.38
N GLY A 225 4.51 1.40 21.78
CA GLY A 225 5.39 2.52 21.50
C GLY A 225 6.13 2.42 20.15
N GLU A 226 5.93 1.34 19.42
CA GLU A 226 6.47 1.14 18.07
C GLU A 226 5.98 2.21 17.09
N ILE A 227 6.85 2.66 16.18
CA ILE A 227 6.46 3.52 15.06
C ILE A 227 5.89 2.64 13.97
N VAL A 228 4.58 2.70 13.77
CA VAL A 228 3.86 1.91 12.76
C VAL A 228 4.02 2.51 11.37
N GLU A 229 4.06 3.86 11.29
CA GLU A 229 4.17 4.62 10.05
C GLU A 229 4.68 6.03 10.35
N GLN A 230 5.40 6.63 9.38
CA GLN A 230 5.81 8.04 9.43
C GLN A 230 5.58 8.68 8.06
N ILE A 231 5.05 9.88 8.06
CA ILE A 231 4.72 10.64 6.85
C ILE A 231 5.14 12.09 7.06
N THR A 232 5.82 12.69 6.07
CA THR A 232 6.11 14.12 6.10
C THR A 232 4.87 14.94 5.77
N GLY A 233 4.71 16.13 6.35
CA GLY A 233 3.54 16.95 6.12
C GLY A 233 3.75 18.40 6.49
N MET A 234 3.98 19.27 5.51
CA MET A 234 4.26 20.69 5.75
C MET A 234 3.31 21.60 4.95
N ALA A 235 2.50 22.46 5.53
CA ALA A 235 1.58 23.40 4.86
C ALA A 235 1.06 24.61 5.69
N HIS A 236 0.80 25.84 5.10
CA HIS A 236 0.00 27.03 5.57
C HIS A 236 -0.16 28.20 4.53
N ALA A 237 -0.83 29.12 4.68
CA ALA A 237 -1.88 30.10 4.57
C ALA A 237 -1.63 31.53 4.01
N LEU A 238 -2.61 32.19 3.29
CA LEU A 238 -2.52 33.45 2.51
C LEU A 238 -2.74 34.75 3.29
N ASP A 239 -2.23 35.77 2.93
CA ASP A 239 -1.88 37.15 2.95
C ASP A 239 -0.45 37.19 2.46
N ARG A 240 -0.15 37.78 1.32
CA ARG A 240 1.21 37.68 0.76
C ARG A 240 2.19 38.42 1.63
N VAL A 241 3.19 37.69 2.08
CA VAL A 241 4.32 38.27 2.80
C VAL A 241 5.58 37.55 2.34
N LEU A 242 6.63 38.29 2.10
CA LEU A 242 7.92 37.76 1.66
C LEU A 242 8.98 38.03 2.71
N TYR A 243 9.68 36.97 3.06
CA TYR A 243 10.85 37.01 3.92
C TYR A 243 12.10 36.56 3.15
N GLU A 244 13.26 36.99 3.60
CA GLU A 244 14.57 36.53 3.14
C GLU A 244 15.18 35.64 4.21
N GLU A 245 15.61 34.47 3.86
CA GLU A 245 16.21 33.44 4.70
C GLU A 245 15.27 32.86 5.79
N ASN A 246 14.52 33.72 6.50
CA ASN A 246 13.64 33.31 7.59
C ASN A 246 12.63 34.39 7.97
N THR A 247 11.60 34.01 8.71
CA THR A 247 10.47 34.90 9.11
C THR A 247 10.86 36.07 9.99
N SER A 248 12.12 36.24 10.38
CA SER A 248 12.59 37.42 11.12
C SER A 248 13.08 38.53 10.17
N ASN A 249 13.28 38.22 8.89
CA ASN A 249 13.82 39.13 7.89
C ASN A 249 12.75 39.49 6.84
N LEU A 250 11.78 40.35 7.24
CA LEU A 250 10.69 40.78 6.35
C LEU A 250 11.25 41.63 5.21
N VAL A 251 10.94 41.28 3.96
CA VAL A 251 11.35 41.97 2.75
C VAL A 251 10.19 42.75 2.14
N TRP A 252 8.99 42.17 2.14
CA TRP A 252 7.80 42.77 1.56
C TRP A 252 6.54 42.19 2.21
N GLN A 253 5.51 43.00 2.32
CA GLN A 253 4.17 42.59 2.77
C GLN A 253 3.09 43.27 1.95
N GLU A 254 1.87 42.72 1.97
CA GLU A 254 0.75 43.24 1.22
C GLU A 254 0.50 44.72 1.55
N GLY A 255 0.45 45.57 0.47
CA GLY A 255 0.35 47.00 0.57
C GLY A 255 1.66 47.78 0.44
N ASP A 256 2.80 47.13 0.51
CA ASP A 256 4.10 47.73 0.20
C ASP A 256 4.23 48.02 -1.32
N ALA A 257 5.18 48.88 -1.68
CA ALA A 257 5.42 49.23 -3.08
C ALA A 257 5.95 47.98 -3.86
N PHE A 258 5.29 47.68 -4.96
CA PHE A 258 5.71 46.58 -5.86
C PHE A 258 6.08 47.16 -7.23
N PRO A 259 7.21 46.75 -7.88
CA PRO A 259 8.22 45.83 -7.38
C PRO A 259 9.19 46.38 -6.33
N GLY A 260 9.18 47.68 -6.07
CA GLY A 260 10.00 48.32 -5.03
C GLY A 260 11.50 48.09 -5.24
N ILE A 261 12.16 47.46 -4.26
CA ILE A 261 13.57 47.11 -4.27
C ILE A 261 13.80 45.59 -4.48
N LEU A 262 12.74 44.85 -4.78
CA LEU A 262 12.79 43.38 -4.93
C LEU A 262 13.65 42.99 -6.14
N ASP A 263 14.39 41.90 -6.00
CA ASP A 263 15.07 41.30 -7.14
C ASP A 263 14.08 40.55 -8.05
N GLN A 264 14.53 40.01 -9.16
CA GLN A 264 13.70 39.36 -10.14
C GLN A 264 12.94 38.16 -9.53
N TRP A 265 13.63 37.33 -8.78
CA TRP A 265 13.02 36.11 -8.20
C TRP A 265 11.99 36.44 -7.14
N GLN A 266 12.29 37.36 -6.27
CA GLN A 266 11.34 37.89 -5.28
C GLN A 266 10.09 38.53 -5.92
N GLN A 267 10.25 39.17 -7.07
CA GLN A 267 9.11 39.69 -7.84
C GLN A 267 8.25 38.57 -8.39
N THR A 268 8.84 37.54 -8.98
CA THR A 268 8.11 36.38 -9.52
C THR A 268 7.41 35.60 -8.40
N GLU A 269 8.07 35.34 -7.27
CA GLU A 269 7.46 34.72 -6.09
C GLU A 269 6.15 35.37 -5.66
N LEU A 270 6.13 36.68 -5.61
CA LEU A 270 4.94 37.47 -5.20
C LEU A 270 3.91 37.54 -6.33
N ALA A 271 4.32 37.78 -7.57
CA ALA A 271 3.41 37.89 -8.70
C ALA A 271 2.69 36.57 -8.98
N ALA A 272 3.43 35.47 -9.05
CA ALA A 272 2.85 34.16 -9.30
C ALA A 272 1.98 33.64 -8.12
N ALA A 273 2.32 33.99 -6.89
CA ALA A 273 1.42 33.76 -5.74
C ALA A 273 0.10 34.52 -5.89
N GLU A 274 0.11 35.80 -6.40
CA GLU A 274 -1.11 36.52 -6.72
C GLU A 274 -1.90 35.86 -7.86
N HIS A 275 -1.22 35.45 -8.91
CA HIS A 275 -1.83 34.76 -10.03
C HIS A 275 -2.52 33.47 -9.57
N THR A 276 -1.87 32.67 -8.74
CA THR A 276 -2.42 31.45 -8.14
C THR A 276 -3.68 31.74 -7.33
N TYR A 277 -3.62 32.74 -6.43
CA TYR A 277 -4.80 33.14 -5.66
C TYR A 277 -5.97 33.57 -6.55
N ASN A 278 -5.71 34.44 -7.52
CA ASN A 278 -6.74 34.94 -8.41
C ASN A 278 -7.34 33.84 -9.28
N PHE A 279 -6.53 32.91 -9.76
CA PHE A 279 -6.99 31.75 -10.52
C PHE A 279 -8.04 30.95 -9.75
N PHE A 280 -7.73 30.47 -8.56
CA PHE A 280 -8.67 29.67 -7.76
C PHE A 280 -9.90 30.48 -7.32
N LYS A 281 -9.73 31.75 -6.99
CA LYS A 281 -10.83 32.67 -6.66
C LYS A 281 -11.75 32.90 -7.85
N ASN A 282 -11.19 33.25 -9.01
CA ASN A 282 -11.97 33.62 -10.19
C ASN A 282 -12.65 32.40 -10.84
N ALA A 283 -11.95 31.30 -10.99
CA ALA A 283 -12.47 30.10 -11.63
C ALA A 283 -13.41 29.30 -10.72
N PHE A 284 -13.08 29.16 -9.44
CA PHE A 284 -13.76 28.23 -8.55
C PHE A 284 -14.41 28.88 -7.33
N GLY A 285 -14.27 30.19 -7.15
CA GLY A 285 -14.78 30.92 -5.97
C GLY A 285 -14.11 30.46 -4.67
N TYR A 286 -12.91 29.87 -4.76
CA TYR A 286 -12.19 29.34 -3.61
C TYR A 286 -11.14 30.34 -3.15
N LEU A 287 -11.39 30.90 -1.94
CA LEU A 287 -10.60 32.03 -1.41
C LEU A 287 -9.36 31.52 -0.71
N SER A 288 -8.19 31.74 -1.29
CA SER A 288 -6.92 31.21 -0.84
C SER A 288 -6.94 29.67 -0.77
N TYR A 289 -5.81 29.07 -0.38
CA TYR A 289 -5.69 27.62 -0.36
C TYR A 289 -6.51 26.92 0.75
N ASP A 290 -6.89 27.63 1.83
CA ASP A 290 -7.74 27.08 2.90
C ASP A 290 -9.25 27.31 2.68
N GLY A 291 -9.61 28.04 1.63
CA GLY A 291 -10.99 28.42 1.34
C GLY A 291 -11.54 29.53 2.27
N GLN A 292 -10.71 30.12 3.13
CA GLN A 292 -11.09 31.11 4.15
C GLN A 292 -10.23 32.39 4.11
N ASP A 293 -9.54 32.60 2.99
CA ASP A 293 -8.75 33.83 2.73
C ASP A 293 -7.51 34.00 3.63
N ALA A 294 -6.86 32.87 3.91
CA ALA A 294 -5.68 32.85 4.78
C ALA A 294 -4.38 33.39 4.13
N GLN A 295 -3.32 33.71 4.91
CA GLN A 295 -2.06 34.40 4.48
C GLN A 295 -1.09 33.50 3.68
N MET A 296 -0.52 33.92 2.53
CA MET A 296 0.55 33.24 1.76
C MET A 296 1.93 33.75 2.18
N ILE A 297 2.64 32.92 2.94
CA ILE A 297 3.99 33.24 3.40
C ILE A 297 5.01 32.65 2.43
N THR A 298 5.85 33.51 1.87
CA THR A 298 6.96 33.12 1.01
C THR A 298 8.28 33.39 1.71
N ILE A 299 9.22 32.49 1.60
CA ILE A 299 10.59 32.64 2.12
C ILE A 299 11.58 32.38 0.98
N ASN A 300 12.23 33.42 0.51
CA ASN A 300 13.33 33.31 -0.45
C ASN A 300 14.62 32.92 0.29
N ASN A 301 15.43 32.07 -0.34
CA ASN A 301 16.72 31.61 0.18
C ASN A 301 16.66 31.02 1.60
N ASN A 302 15.61 30.24 1.89
CA ASN A 302 15.53 29.54 3.18
C ASN A 302 16.72 28.58 3.35
N PRO A 303 17.64 28.81 4.33
CA PRO A 303 18.84 27.99 4.47
C PRO A 303 18.57 26.52 4.87
N ASN A 304 17.32 26.18 5.19
CA ASN A 304 16.94 24.85 5.62
C ASN A 304 16.51 23.95 4.45
N ILE A 305 16.40 24.49 3.23
CA ILE A 305 16.19 23.70 2.02
C ILE A 305 17.53 23.48 1.30
N SER A 306 17.68 22.34 0.64
CA SER A 306 18.91 22.02 -0.12
C SER A 306 18.77 22.56 -1.54
N CYS A 307 19.43 23.67 -1.85
CA CYS A 307 19.39 24.29 -3.18
C CYS A 307 20.17 23.49 -4.25
N PRO A 308 19.74 23.51 -5.54
CA PRO A 308 18.52 24.17 -6.02
C PRO A 308 17.25 23.40 -5.64
N ASN A 309 16.26 24.04 -5.07
CA ASN A 309 14.98 23.42 -4.68
C ASN A 309 13.94 24.51 -4.42
N ALA A 310 12.68 24.10 -4.49
CA ALA A 310 11.55 24.81 -3.92
C ALA A 310 10.74 23.83 -3.07
N ASN A 311 10.00 24.27 -2.08
CA ASN A 311 9.07 23.43 -1.35
C ASN A 311 7.99 24.23 -0.64
N TRP A 312 6.84 23.62 -0.56
CA TRP A 312 5.79 23.98 0.36
C TRP A 312 5.96 23.23 1.68
N ASN A 313 6.14 23.95 2.76
CA ASN A 313 6.50 23.35 4.05
C ASN A 313 5.36 23.30 5.07
N GLY A 314 4.17 23.61 4.62
CA GLY A 314 3.02 23.66 5.49
C GLY A 314 2.82 24.93 6.24
N VAL A 315 3.71 25.90 6.08
CA VAL A 315 3.63 27.25 6.64
C VAL A 315 3.94 28.29 5.58
N SER A 316 4.88 27.98 4.70
CA SER A 316 5.42 28.87 3.69
C SER A 316 5.82 28.09 2.44
N ALA A 317 5.65 28.71 1.30
CA ALA A 317 6.37 28.32 0.10
C ALA A 317 7.79 28.86 0.20
N ASN A 318 8.79 28.01 -0.06
CA ASN A 318 10.20 28.35 0.09
C ASN A 318 10.91 28.12 -1.21
N TYR A 319 11.77 29.04 -1.61
CA TYR A 319 12.49 29.00 -2.87
C TYR A 319 13.98 29.23 -2.66
N CYS A 320 14.79 28.59 -3.50
CA CYS A 320 16.16 29.00 -3.69
C CYS A 320 16.26 30.05 -4.81
N THR A 321 17.22 30.95 -4.76
CA THR A 321 17.47 31.88 -5.87
C THR A 321 17.61 31.11 -7.17
N GLY A 322 16.82 31.48 -8.17
CA GLY A 322 16.83 30.87 -9.50
C GLY A 322 15.85 29.72 -9.70
N THR A 323 15.03 29.36 -8.69
CA THR A 323 14.00 28.31 -8.82
C THR A 323 12.58 28.85 -8.94
N ALA A 324 12.35 30.13 -8.63
CA ALA A 324 11.04 30.71 -8.58
C ALA A 324 10.55 31.20 -9.97
N ALA A 325 10.42 30.27 -10.94
CA ALA A 325 9.60 30.47 -12.13
C ALA A 325 8.11 30.47 -11.74
N ASP A 326 7.21 30.99 -12.53
CA ASP A 326 5.81 31.18 -12.11
C ASP A 326 5.03 29.87 -12.01
N ASP A 327 5.30 28.91 -12.89
CA ASP A 327 4.81 27.53 -12.81
C ASP A 327 5.28 26.84 -11.50
N VAL A 328 6.59 26.96 -11.15
CA VAL A 328 7.16 26.44 -9.91
C VAL A 328 6.52 27.09 -8.69
N VAL A 329 6.32 28.41 -8.74
CA VAL A 329 5.66 29.12 -7.64
C VAL A 329 4.20 28.66 -7.48
N ALA A 330 3.49 28.52 -8.58
CA ALA A 330 2.11 28.04 -8.56
C ALA A 330 2.01 26.57 -8.17
N HIS A 331 3.01 25.73 -8.51
CA HIS A 331 3.14 24.34 -8.07
C HIS A 331 3.23 24.25 -6.54
N GLU A 332 4.13 25.01 -5.91
CA GLU A 332 4.27 24.97 -4.45
C GLU A 332 2.99 25.42 -3.73
N TRP A 333 2.30 26.41 -4.27
CA TRP A 333 0.98 26.77 -3.76
C TRP A 333 -0.08 25.69 -4.08
N GLY A 334 0.06 24.95 -5.17
CA GLY A 334 -0.79 23.80 -5.53
C GLY A 334 -0.83 22.75 -4.43
N HIS A 335 0.30 22.45 -3.79
CA HIS A 335 0.37 21.58 -2.61
C HIS A 335 -0.50 22.09 -1.47
N ALA A 336 -0.51 23.40 -1.24
CA ALA A 336 -1.35 23.99 -0.22
C ALA A 336 -2.84 23.78 -0.51
N TYR A 337 -3.30 24.03 -1.74
CA TYR A 337 -4.68 23.78 -2.14
C TYR A 337 -5.04 22.28 -2.01
N THR A 338 -4.13 21.39 -2.34
CA THR A 338 -4.33 19.94 -2.18
C THR A 338 -4.48 19.56 -0.71
N GLU A 339 -3.66 20.11 0.19
CA GLU A 339 -3.75 19.81 1.63
C GLU A 339 -5.10 20.23 2.22
N TYR A 340 -5.64 21.37 1.84
CA TYR A 340 -6.90 21.87 2.38
C TYR A 340 -8.15 21.39 1.65
N THR A 341 -8.01 20.59 0.59
CA THR A 341 -9.12 19.99 -0.14
C THR A 341 -9.17 18.48 0.02
N SER A 342 -8.40 17.75 -0.76
CA SER A 342 -8.32 16.28 -0.72
C SER A 342 -7.44 15.75 0.40
N ASN A 343 -6.44 16.53 0.80
CA ASN A 343 -5.44 16.18 1.82
C ASN A 343 -4.72 14.86 1.53
N LEU A 344 -4.33 14.65 0.25
CA LEU A 344 -3.66 13.45 -0.22
C LEU A 344 -2.34 13.23 0.53
N ILE A 345 -2.16 12.02 1.07
CA ILE A 345 -0.91 11.61 1.72
C ILE A 345 0.24 11.71 0.72
N TYR A 346 1.35 12.35 1.14
CA TYR A 346 2.53 12.56 0.30
C TYR A 346 3.40 11.31 0.22
N ALA A 347 2.82 10.22 -0.31
CA ALA A 347 3.52 8.95 -0.51
C ALA A 347 2.83 8.11 -1.58
N TYR A 348 3.61 7.41 -2.40
CA TYR A 348 3.15 6.50 -3.46
C TYR A 348 2.14 7.16 -4.41
N GLU A 349 1.14 6.42 -4.91
CA GLU A 349 0.16 6.95 -5.85
C GLU A 349 -0.62 8.16 -5.31
N SER A 350 -0.93 8.18 -4.01
CA SER A 350 -1.57 9.33 -3.38
C SER A 350 -0.67 10.58 -3.44
N GLY A 351 0.63 10.41 -3.19
CA GLY A 351 1.63 11.46 -3.31
C GLY A 351 1.87 11.88 -4.76
N ALA A 352 1.91 10.91 -5.68
CA ALA A 352 2.03 11.20 -7.11
C ALA A 352 0.82 12.00 -7.66
N ILE A 353 -0.39 11.75 -7.15
CA ILE A 353 -1.57 12.58 -7.45
C ILE A 353 -1.40 13.98 -6.86
N ASN A 354 -0.87 14.10 -5.64
CA ASN A 354 -0.60 15.41 -4.99
C ASN A 354 0.39 16.24 -5.82
N GLU A 355 1.49 15.63 -6.25
CA GLU A 355 2.47 16.28 -7.16
C GLU A 355 1.83 16.68 -8.48
N SER A 356 1.11 15.75 -9.11
CA SER A 356 0.46 16.04 -10.38
C SER A 356 -0.54 17.19 -10.31
N PHE A 357 -1.34 17.30 -9.24
CA PHE A 357 -2.23 18.45 -9.10
C PHE A 357 -1.46 19.76 -8.92
N SER A 358 -0.30 19.72 -8.30
CA SER A 358 0.57 20.88 -8.20
C SER A 358 1.14 21.28 -9.57
N ASP A 359 1.63 20.32 -10.36
CA ASP A 359 2.07 20.56 -11.74
C ASP A 359 0.93 21.05 -12.63
N ILE A 360 -0.24 20.42 -12.55
CA ILE A 360 -1.43 20.83 -13.32
C ILE A 360 -1.81 22.29 -13.05
N TRP A 361 -1.75 22.72 -11.78
CA TRP A 361 -2.07 24.11 -11.46
C TRP A 361 -0.94 25.05 -11.84
N GLY A 362 0.34 24.63 -11.69
CA GLY A 362 1.52 25.33 -12.16
C GLY A 362 1.36 25.67 -13.64
N GLU A 363 1.34 24.67 -14.47
CA GLU A 363 1.22 24.80 -15.92
C GLU A 363 -0.08 25.47 -16.40
N THR A 364 -1.22 25.25 -15.70
CA THR A 364 -2.46 25.96 -16.06
C THR A 364 -2.36 27.46 -15.82
N ILE A 365 -1.69 27.88 -14.76
CA ILE A 365 -1.50 29.28 -14.41
C ILE A 365 -0.49 29.92 -15.34
N ASP A 366 0.59 29.22 -15.64
CA ASP A 366 1.59 29.64 -16.62
C ASP A 366 0.95 29.91 -17.99
N LEU A 367 0.24 28.94 -18.56
CA LEU A 367 -0.49 29.06 -19.82
C LEU A 367 -1.55 30.19 -19.86
N LEU A 368 -2.01 30.68 -18.71
CA LEU A 368 -2.98 31.78 -18.59
C LEU A 368 -2.31 33.15 -18.40
N ASN A 369 -1.07 33.19 -17.98
CA ASN A 369 -0.41 34.44 -17.63
C ASN A 369 -0.01 35.27 -18.84
N ASP A 370 -0.12 34.75 -20.06
CA ASP A 370 0.32 35.39 -21.30
C ASP A 370 1.80 35.86 -21.22
N TYR A 371 2.59 35.18 -20.36
CA TYR A 371 4.02 35.19 -20.48
C TYR A 371 4.29 34.57 -21.81
N GLN A 372 4.52 35.38 -22.82
CA GLN A 372 4.80 34.95 -24.18
C GLN A 372 6.12 34.21 -24.22
N ASP A 373 6.11 33.04 -23.72
CA ASP A 373 7.14 32.06 -23.98
C ASP A 373 7.04 31.70 -25.45
N GLU A 374 7.96 32.24 -26.24
CA GLU A 374 8.05 32.04 -27.71
C GLU A 374 8.09 30.56 -28.10
N GLY A 375 8.09 29.62 -27.12
CA GLY A 375 8.23 28.18 -27.29
C GLY A 375 6.99 27.33 -27.02
N GLU A 376 5.85 27.85 -26.53
CA GLU A 376 4.67 27.08 -26.11
C GLU A 376 3.72 26.63 -27.25
N ASP A 377 4.10 26.81 -28.49
CA ASP A 377 3.28 26.41 -29.61
C ASP A 377 3.16 24.87 -29.72
N VAL A 378 1.92 24.36 -29.65
CA VAL A 378 1.58 22.94 -29.84
C VAL A 378 2.19 22.34 -31.11
N SER A 379 2.30 23.14 -32.19
CA SER A 379 2.85 22.70 -33.47
C SER A 379 4.34 22.38 -33.41
N LEU A 380 5.07 22.89 -32.41
CA LEU A 380 6.48 22.63 -32.18
C LEU A 380 6.75 21.28 -31.52
N ARG A 381 5.76 20.64 -30.92
CA ARG A 381 5.89 19.36 -30.25
C ARG A 381 6.10 18.21 -31.22
N THR A 382 7.32 18.09 -31.73
CA THR A 382 7.74 17.04 -32.68
C THR A 382 8.69 16.00 -32.07
N GLY A 383 9.11 16.21 -30.82
CA GLY A 383 10.02 15.36 -30.04
C GLY A 383 10.24 15.96 -28.67
N CYS A 384 11.13 15.41 -27.88
CA CYS A 384 11.55 15.96 -26.57
C CYS A 384 12.14 17.37 -26.81
N ASP A 385 11.89 18.28 -25.87
CA ASP A 385 12.46 19.64 -25.79
C ASP A 385 12.21 20.51 -27.04
N THR A 386 11.16 20.24 -27.79
CA THR A 386 10.85 20.99 -29.01
C THR A 386 9.76 22.03 -28.85
N SER A 387 9.06 22.05 -27.75
CA SER A 387 8.06 23.03 -27.31
C SER A 387 8.18 23.20 -25.81
N LEU A 388 8.02 24.39 -25.28
CA LEU A 388 8.02 24.65 -23.85
C LEU A 388 6.66 24.36 -23.20
N ARG A 389 5.60 24.29 -23.99
CA ARG A 389 4.25 23.98 -23.52
C ARG A 389 4.20 22.63 -22.80
N TRP A 390 3.76 22.61 -21.57
CA TRP A 390 3.71 21.48 -20.66
C TRP A 390 5.09 21.07 -20.10
N MET A 391 6.05 21.98 -20.09
CA MET A 391 7.39 21.78 -19.55
C MET A 391 7.49 22.46 -18.18
N MET A 392 7.49 21.72 -17.12
CA MET A 392 7.57 22.23 -15.76
C MET A 392 8.97 22.71 -15.39
N GLY A 393 9.11 23.94 -14.95
CA GLY A 393 10.37 24.53 -14.45
C GLY A 393 11.34 24.99 -15.52
N GLU A 394 10.93 25.16 -16.78
CA GLU A 394 11.78 25.53 -17.89
C GLU A 394 12.47 26.88 -17.70
N ASP A 395 11.80 27.84 -17.08
CA ASP A 395 12.34 29.17 -16.78
C ASP A 395 13.12 29.25 -15.45
N ALA A 396 13.08 28.21 -14.65
CA ALA A 396 13.81 28.11 -13.40
C ALA A 396 15.31 27.84 -13.65
N SER A 397 16.07 28.90 -13.88
CA SER A 397 17.49 28.84 -14.32
C SER A 397 18.39 27.98 -13.42
N ALA A 398 18.02 27.78 -12.14
CA ALA A 398 18.80 26.97 -11.21
C ALA A 398 18.63 25.47 -11.43
N PHE A 399 17.58 25.03 -12.09
CA PHE A 399 17.38 23.61 -12.44
C PHE A 399 18.16 23.23 -13.70
N GLY A 400 18.47 24.19 -14.58
CA GLY A 400 19.25 23.97 -15.78
C GLY A 400 18.46 23.48 -16.99
N GLY A 401 17.16 23.50 -16.93
CA GLY A 401 16.15 23.06 -17.89
C GLY A 401 14.90 22.60 -17.19
N ALA A 402 13.86 22.24 -17.95
CA ALA A 402 12.64 21.68 -17.39
C ALA A 402 12.92 20.45 -16.52
N ILE A 403 12.14 20.27 -15.48
CA ILE A 403 12.27 19.14 -14.56
C ILE A 403 11.24 18.04 -14.82
N ARG A 404 10.16 18.33 -15.56
CA ARG A 404 9.14 17.37 -16.01
C ARG A 404 8.56 17.81 -17.35
N ASP A 405 8.14 16.87 -18.17
CA ASP A 405 7.38 17.07 -19.40
C ASP A 405 6.01 16.39 -19.25
N MET A 406 4.96 17.18 -19.05
CA MET A 406 3.60 16.64 -18.87
C MET A 406 3.00 16.08 -20.16
N TRP A 407 3.51 16.48 -21.33
CA TRP A 407 3.03 15.97 -22.62
C TRP A 407 3.69 14.64 -23.02
N ASN A 408 4.97 14.49 -22.73
CA ASN A 408 5.74 13.28 -22.99
C ASN A 408 6.64 12.93 -21.80
N PRO A 409 6.08 12.44 -20.70
CA PRO A 409 6.85 12.22 -19.45
C PRO A 409 8.11 11.39 -19.61
N ASN A 410 8.15 10.49 -20.63
CA ASN A 410 9.32 9.68 -20.87
C ASN A 410 10.55 10.51 -21.32
N CYS A 411 10.39 11.77 -21.75
CA CYS A 411 11.51 12.65 -22.10
C CYS A 411 12.37 12.99 -20.88
N GLU A 412 11.73 13.16 -19.71
CA GLU A 412 12.43 13.40 -18.43
C GLU A 412 12.61 12.13 -17.62
N GLY A 413 12.26 10.96 -18.18
CA GLY A 413 12.43 9.67 -17.52
C GLY A 413 11.22 9.27 -16.65
N ASP A 414 10.14 10.02 -16.68
CA ASP A 414 8.92 9.74 -15.93
C ASP A 414 7.97 8.81 -16.72
N PRO A 415 7.07 8.07 -16.07
CA PRO A 415 6.11 7.21 -16.74
C PRO A 415 4.97 8.02 -17.35
N GLY A 416 4.61 7.71 -18.61
CA GLY A 416 3.44 8.29 -19.28
C GLY A 416 2.15 7.51 -19.06
N LYS A 417 2.20 6.33 -18.45
CA LYS A 417 1.06 5.45 -18.11
C LYS A 417 1.43 4.46 -17.00
N VAL A 418 0.43 3.80 -16.39
CA VAL A 418 0.66 2.94 -15.21
C VAL A 418 1.56 1.74 -15.53
N ILE A 419 1.39 1.09 -16.69
CA ILE A 419 2.26 0.01 -17.14
C ILE A 419 3.38 0.58 -18.02
N ASP A 420 4.18 1.47 -17.47
CA ASP A 420 5.37 2.02 -18.12
C ASP A 420 6.63 1.43 -17.48
N PHE A 421 7.71 1.32 -18.27
CA PHE A 421 9.00 0.87 -17.76
C PHE A 421 9.58 1.82 -16.71
N ASN A 422 9.28 3.11 -16.81
CA ASN A 422 9.75 4.14 -15.90
C ASN A 422 8.95 4.23 -14.59
N TYR A 423 7.87 3.43 -14.43
CA TYR A 423 7.08 3.45 -13.19
C TYR A 423 7.94 3.05 -11.99
N LEU A 424 8.06 3.94 -11.00
CA LEU A 424 8.86 3.69 -9.82
C LEU A 424 8.06 2.95 -8.76
N CYS A 425 8.50 1.73 -8.44
CA CYS A 425 7.87 0.85 -7.47
C CYS A 425 8.49 0.93 -6.06
N GLY A 426 9.74 1.37 -5.97
CA GLY A 426 10.51 1.38 -4.73
C GLY A 426 10.09 2.45 -3.73
N THR A 427 10.82 2.56 -2.63
CA THR A 427 10.59 3.57 -1.58
C THR A 427 11.28 4.91 -1.88
N ALA A 428 12.19 4.95 -2.85
CA ALA A 428 12.84 6.18 -3.28
C ALA A 428 11.78 7.22 -3.67
N ASP A 429 12.09 8.51 -3.45
CA ASP A 429 11.19 9.60 -3.78
C ASP A 429 9.80 9.43 -3.10
N SER A 430 9.77 9.06 -1.83
CA SER A 430 8.54 8.76 -1.07
C SER A 430 7.60 7.75 -1.76
N GLY A 431 8.16 6.82 -2.56
CA GLY A 431 7.40 5.88 -3.39
C GLY A 431 7.11 6.40 -4.79
N GLY A 432 8.00 7.26 -5.33
CA GLY A 432 7.89 7.79 -6.68
C GLY A 432 6.90 8.92 -6.84
N VAL A 433 6.77 9.80 -5.85
CA VAL A 433 5.76 10.88 -5.89
C VAL A 433 6.00 11.85 -7.04
N HIS A 434 7.25 12.28 -7.28
CA HIS A 434 7.59 13.17 -8.39
C HIS A 434 7.64 12.44 -9.74
N ILE A 435 8.10 11.19 -9.74
CA ILE A 435 8.26 10.38 -10.96
C ILE A 435 6.90 9.92 -11.49
N ASN A 436 6.09 9.26 -10.65
CA ASN A 436 4.81 8.70 -11.08
C ASN A 436 3.72 9.77 -11.30
N SER A 437 3.96 11.04 -10.90
CA SER A 437 3.11 12.19 -11.23
C SER A 437 2.99 12.42 -12.74
N GLY A 438 3.98 11.98 -13.53
CA GLY A 438 3.93 12.04 -14.98
C GLY A 438 2.68 11.39 -15.59
N ILE A 439 2.10 10.38 -14.93
CA ILE A 439 0.91 9.67 -15.43
C ILE A 439 -0.34 10.56 -15.45
N PRO A 440 -0.80 11.13 -14.33
CA PRO A 440 -1.95 12.03 -14.36
C PRO A 440 -1.63 13.39 -15.02
N ASN A 441 -0.38 13.86 -15.02
CA ASN A 441 0.08 15.01 -15.80
C ASN A 441 -0.21 14.80 -17.29
N HIS A 442 0.22 13.67 -17.83
CA HIS A 442 -0.02 13.30 -19.23
C HIS A 442 -1.51 13.23 -19.57
N MET A 443 -2.33 12.68 -18.67
CA MET A 443 -3.78 12.66 -18.85
C MET A 443 -4.36 14.06 -18.99
N TYR A 444 -3.93 14.99 -18.15
CA TYR A 444 -4.40 16.37 -18.18
C TYR A 444 -4.01 17.06 -19.48
N ALA A 445 -2.75 16.99 -19.89
CA ALA A 445 -2.25 17.56 -21.16
C ALA A 445 -2.99 16.98 -22.38
N LEU A 446 -3.24 15.67 -22.40
CA LEU A 446 -4.03 15.02 -23.44
C LEU A 446 -5.48 15.49 -23.48
N LEU A 447 -6.11 15.76 -22.36
CA LEU A 447 -7.48 16.28 -22.30
C LEU A 447 -7.56 17.72 -22.79
N VAL A 448 -6.58 18.55 -22.45
CA VAL A 448 -6.57 19.96 -22.86
C VAL A 448 -6.34 20.10 -24.37
N ASP A 449 -5.28 19.47 -24.90
CA ASP A 449 -4.79 19.69 -26.26
C ASP A 449 -5.22 18.62 -27.25
N GLY A 450 -5.75 17.48 -26.75
CA GLY A 450 -6.02 16.31 -27.58
C GLY A 450 -4.73 15.57 -27.93
N GLY A 451 -4.87 14.39 -28.50
CA GLY A 451 -3.70 13.62 -28.93
C GLY A 451 -4.02 12.13 -29.14
N THR A 452 -3.01 11.38 -29.53
CA THR A 452 -3.11 9.92 -29.66
C THR A 452 -2.03 9.26 -28.83
N PHE A 453 -2.43 8.48 -27.86
CA PHE A 453 -1.52 7.75 -26.97
C PHE A 453 -2.10 6.37 -26.61
N ASN A 454 -1.26 5.36 -26.52
CA ASN A 454 -1.61 4.01 -26.08
C ASN A 454 -2.90 3.45 -26.74
N GLY A 455 -3.04 3.70 -28.06
CA GLY A 455 -4.19 3.22 -28.86
C GLY A 455 -5.49 4.02 -28.68
N GLN A 456 -5.49 5.09 -27.88
CA GLN A 456 -6.62 6.00 -27.74
C GLN A 456 -6.36 7.29 -28.53
N THR A 457 -7.39 7.83 -29.18
CA THR A 457 -7.38 9.16 -29.79
C THR A 457 -8.35 10.05 -29.01
N ILE A 458 -7.81 11.03 -28.32
CA ILE A 458 -8.50 12.00 -27.47
C ILE A 458 -8.71 13.28 -28.27
N ASN A 459 -9.94 13.76 -28.36
CA ASN A 459 -10.21 15.08 -28.88
C ASN A 459 -10.08 16.10 -27.75
N ALA A 460 -9.41 17.23 -28.02
CA ALA A 460 -9.25 18.29 -27.04
C ALA A 460 -10.59 18.73 -26.45
N ILE A 461 -10.69 18.81 -25.13
CA ILE A 461 -11.84 19.43 -24.45
C ILE A 461 -11.54 20.87 -24.02
N GLY A 462 -10.27 21.28 -24.07
CA GLY A 462 -9.78 22.61 -23.75
C GLY A 462 -9.51 22.84 -22.26
N LEU A 463 -8.72 23.88 -21.97
CA LEU A 463 -8.19 24.18 -20.65
C LEU A 463 -9.29 24.41 -19.61
N THR A 464 -10.33 25.20 -19.94
CA THR A 464 -11.40 25.55 -19.00
C THR A 464 -12.15 24.31 -18.51
N LYS A 465 -12.55 23.40 -19.42
CA LYS A 465 -13.27 22.20 -19.03
C LYS A 465 -12.40 21.25 -18.22
N ALA A 466 -11.16 21.03 -18.65
CA ALA A 466 -10.22 20.19 -17.94
C ALA A 466 -9.97 20.69 -16.50
N ALA A 467 -9.67 21.98 -16.35
CA ALA A 467 -9.43 22.58 -15.03
C ALA A 467 -10.63 22.44 -14.07
N HIS A 468 -11.86 22.69 -14.54
CA HIS A 468 -13.06 22.52 -13.72
C HIS A 468 -13.33 21.06 -13.34
N ILE A 469 -13.07 20.11 -14.22
CA ILE A 469 -13.20 18.67 -13.94
C ILE A 469 -12.20 18.25 -12.88
N PHE A 470 -10.92 18.62 -13.02
CA PHE A 470 -9.84 18.26 -12.10
C PHE A 470 -10.01 18.94 -10.73
N TRP A 471 -10.37 20.23 -10.70
CA TRP A 471 -10.66 20.90 -9.44
C TRP A 471 -11.82 20.25 -8.67
N ARG A 472 -12.88 19.85 -9.38
CA ARG A 472 -13.99 19.17 -8.75
C ARG A 472 -13.56 17.81 -8.20
N ALA A 473 -12.73 17.06 -8.92
CA ALA A 473 -12.17 15.81 -8.44
C ALA A 473 -11.35 16.03 -7.16
N GLN A 474 -10.43 16.98 -7.18
CA GLN A 474 -9.57 17.32 -6.04
C GLN A 474 -10.38 17.78 -4.82
N SER A 475 -11.30 18.71 -5.00
CA SER A 475 -11.99 19.38 -3.89
C SER A 475 -13.17 18.61 -3.31
N ASN A 476 -13.75 17.66 -4.06
CA ASN A 476 -14.98 16.98 -3.66
C ASN A 476 -14.91 15.47 -3.63
N TYR A 477 -14.11 14.83 -4.49
CA TYR A 477 -14.07 13.38 -4.62
C TYR A 477 -12.84 12.74 -3.97
N LEU A 478 -11.65 13.24 -4.23
CA LEU A 478 -10.44 12.65 -3.70
C LEU A 478 -10.40 12.70 -2.17
N THR A 479 -9.81 11.67 -1.60
CA THR A 479 -9.66 11.47 -0.16
C THR A 479 -8.18 11.26 0.17
N LEU A 480 -7.85 11.31 1.44
CA LEU A 480 -6.49 11.18 1.99
C LEU A 480 -5.65 10.04 1.35
N VAL A 481 -6.30 8.93 0.99
CA VAL A 481 -5.64 7.71 0.50
C VAL A 481 -6.09 7.31 -0.91
N SER A 482 -6.52 8.27 -1.71
CA SER A 482 -6.89 8.00 -3.09
C SER A 482 -5.68 7.59 -3.92
N ASN A 483 -5.86 6.57 -4.73
CA ASN A 483 -4.89 6.05 -5.69
C ASN A 483 -5.31 6.39 -7.14
N PHE A 484 -4.56 5.96 -8.13
CA PHE A 484 -4.87 6.25 -9.54
C PHE A 484 -6.24 5.73 -10.00
N ALA A 485 -6.67 4.56 -9.55
CA ALA A 485 -8.01 4.07 -9.85
C ALA A 485 -9.12 4.96 -9.23
N ASN A 486 -8.91 5.45 -8.01
CA ASN A 486 -9.81 6.41 -7.38
C ASN A 486 -9.80 7.77 -8.09
N LEU A 487 -8.65 8.21 -8.60
CA LEU A 487 -8.54 9.41 -9.43
C LEU A 487 -9.36 9.26 -10.72
N ALA A 488 -9.23 8.14 -11.41
CA ALA A 488 -10.01 7.86 -12.62
C ALA A 488 -11.53 7.96 -12.36
N ASP A 489 -12.01 7.35 -11.28
CA ASP A 489 -13.42 7.40 -10.89
C ASP A 489 -13.85 8.83 -10.52
N ALA A 490 -13.00 9.56 -9.82
CA ALA A 490 -13.25 10.95 -9.40
C ALA A 490 -13.35 11.90 -10.61
N ILE A 491 -12.44 11.79 -11.58
CA ILE A 491 -12.42 12.61 -12.79
C ILE A 491 -13.65 12.33 -13.67
N GLU A 492 -13.99 11.06 -13.90
CA GLU A 492 -15.16 10.66 -14.67
C GLU A 492 -16.47 11.10 -14.01
N ALA A 493 -16.58 10.95 -12.68
CA ALA A 493 -17.74 11.43 -11.93
C ALA A 493 -17.84 12.96 -11.99
N SER A 494 -16.72 13.67 -11.86
CA SER A 494 -16.67 15.13 -11.94
C SER A 494 -17.13 15.64 -13.29
N ALA A 495 -16.65 15.04 -14.38
CA ALA A 495 -17.10 15.40 -15.74
C ALA A 495 -18.60 15.12 -15.92
N THR A 496 -19.10 14.00 -15.41
CA THR A 496 -20.52 13.64 -15.49
C THR A 496 -21.42 14.61 -14.72
N ASP A 497 -21.01 14.99 -13.50
CA ASP A 497 -21.79 15.91 -12.65
C ASP A 497 -21.88 17.33 -13.25
N LEU A 498 -20.86 17.72 -14.01
CA LEU A 498 -20.78 19.05 -14.63
C LEU A 498 -21.49 19.14 -15.99
N ILE A 499 -22.08 18.05 -16.51
CA ILE A 499 -22.81 18.08 -17.78
C ILE A 499 -23.90 19.17 -17.76
N GLY A 500 -23.87 20.03 -18.77
CA GLY A 500 -24.83 21.14 -18.92
C GLY A 500 -24.50 22.40 -18.08
N THR A 501 -23.44 22.37 -17.28
CA THR A 501 -22.97 23.53 -16.51
C THR A 501 -22.20 24.48 -17.42
N ASN A 502 -22.57 25.77 -17.41
CA ASN A 502 -21.79 26.82 -18.04
C ASN A 502 -20.70 27.24 -17.05
N LEU A 503 -19.45 26.96 -17.41
CA LEU A 503 -18.31 27.09 -16.50
C LEU A 503 -17.87 28.56 -16.38
N GLU A 504 -17.36 28.93 -15.20
CA GLU A 504 -16.65 30.20 -15.03
C GLU A 504 -15.35 30.18 -15.86
N GLY A 505 -15.03 31.36 -16.43
CA GLY A 505 -13.78 31.50 -17.19
C GLY A 505 -12.56 31.51 -16.28
N LEU A 506 -11.46 30.99 -16.78
CA LEU A 506 -10.18 30.99 -16.11
C LEU A 506 -9.51 32.35 -16.22
N SER A 507 -8.92 32.85 -15.14
CA SER A 507 -8.16 34.12 -15.13
C SER A 507 -7.27 34.23 -13.90
N THR A 508 -6.04 34.66 -14.11
CA THR A 508 -5.03 34.90 -13.06
C THR A 508 -5.07 36.35 -12.54
N THR A 509 -5.91 37.22 -13.12
CA THR A 509 -5.99 38.65 -12.76
C THR A 509 -7.38 39.04 -12.26
N ALA A 510 -8.35 39.23 -13.14
CA ALA A 510 -9.68 39.70 -12.80
C ALA A 510 -10.76 38.70 -13.21
N PRO A 511 -11.89 38.60 -12.49
CA PRO A 511 -12.98 37.70 -12.88
C PRO A 511 -13.47 38.01 -14.28
N VAL A 512 -13.57 36.97 -15.14
CA VAL A 512 -14.07 37.09 -16.53
C VAL A 512 -15.52 36.66 -16.66
N GLY A 513 -16.11 36.08 -15.61
CA GLY A 513 -17.45 35.52 -15.58
C GLY A 513 -17.60 34.23 -16.38
N ALA A 514 -18.83 33.85 -16.69
CA ALA A 514 -19.13 32.61 -17.39
C ALA A 514 -18.46 32.55 -18.77
N SER A 515 -17.70 31.47 -19.02
CA SER A 515 -16.90 31.29 -20.26
C SER A 515 -17.75 31.04 -21.52
N GLY A 516 -18.95 30.53 -21.35
CA GLY A 516 -19.75 29.98 -22.43
C GLY A 516 -19.42 28.50 -22.75
N GLU A 517 -18.40 27.95 -22.12
CA GLU A 517 -18.04 26.54 -22.27
C GLU A 517 -18.93 25.66 -21.37
N ILE A 518 -19.51 24.64 -22.00
CA ILE A 518 -20.45 23.73 -21.34
C ILE A 518 -19.92 22.30 -21.49
N ILE A 519 -19.84 21.58 -20.38
CA ILE A 519 -19.49 20.15 -20.40
C ILE A 519 -20.65 19.37 -21.00
N THR A 520 -20.34 18.45 -21.90
CA THR A 520 -21.28 17.61 -22.63
C THR A 520 -20.99 16.12 -22.38
N ALA A 521 -21.93 15.25 -22.75
CA ALA A 521 -21.67 13.82 -22.72
C ALA A 521 -20.52 13.38 -23.67
N ALA A 522 -20.21 14.17 -24.69
CA ALA A 522 -19.06 13.90 -25.57
C ALA A 522 -17.73 14.18 -24.86
N ASP A 523 -17.67 15.23 -24.02
CA ASP A 523 -16.46 15.51 -23.20
C ASP A 523 -16.20 14.38 -22.19
N VAL A 524 -17.26 13.79 -21.62
CA VAL A 524 -17.12 12.62 -20.71
C VAL A 524 -16.51 11.42 -21.44
N LEU A 525 -16.85 11.20 -22.70
CA LEU A 525 -16.23 10.13 -23.49
C LEU A 525 -14.73 10.38 -23.76
N GLU A 526 -14.33 11.65 -23.92
CA GLU A 526 -12.90 11.98 -24.06
C GLU A 526 -12.15 11.75 -22.74
N VAL A 527 -12.77 12.07 -21.60
CA VAL A 527 -12.25 11.73 -20.27
C VAL A 527 -12.05 10.22 -20.10
N GLU A 528 -13.04 9.41 -20.50
CA GLU A 528 -12.91 7.94 -20.45
C GLU A 528 -11.74 7.44 -21.31
N LYS A 529 -11.55 8.00 -22.52
CA LYS A 529 -10.41 7.66 -23.37
C LYS A 529 -9.07 8.05 -22.76
N ALA A 530 -8.98 9.23 -22.15
CA ALA A 530 -7.74 9.68 -21.49
C ALA A 530 -7.37 8.77 -20.30
N ILE A 531 -8.35 8.38 -19.49
CA ILE A 531 -8.17 7.39 -18.41
C ILE A 531 -7.64 6.06 -18.96
N LEU A 532 -8.17 5.58 -20.09
CA LEU A 532 -7.71 4.35 -20.73
C LEU A 532 -6.30 4.52 -21.33
N ALA A 533 -5.98 5.69 -21.88
CA ALA A 533 -4.70 5.97 -22.49
C ALA A 533 -3.55 5.86 -21.45
N VAL A 534 -3.73 6.45 -20.27
CA VAL A 534 -2.73 6.42 -19.21
C VAL A 534 -2.92 5.28 -18.21
N GLU A 535 -3.88 4.39 -18.47
CA GLU A 535 -4.10 3.13 -17.72
C GLU A 535 -4.41 3.32 -16.22
N LEU A 536 -5.05 4.41 -15.79
CA LEU A 536 -5.27 4.72 -14.37
C LEU A 536 -6.02 3.63 -13.58
N ARG A 537 -6.82 2.78 -14.23
CA ARG A 537 -7.52 1.66 -13.57
C ARG A 537 -6.78 0.33 -13.69
N THR A 538 -5.61 0.33 -14.33
CA THR A 538 -4.79 -0.87 -14.46
C THR A 538 -3.93 -1.02 -13.22
N PRO A 539 -3.91 -2.19 -12.56
CA PRO A 539 -2.97 -2.41 -11.46
C PRO A 539 -1.53 -2.21 -11.93
N ASN A 540 -0.71 -1.53 -11.13
CA ASN A 540 0.70 -1.36 -11.43
C ASN A 540 1.44 -2.71 -11.39
N ASN A 541 2.60 -2.79 -12.05
CA ASN A 541 3.43 -4.00 -12.11
C ASN A 541 4.34 -4.18 -10.88
N CYS A 542 4.19 -3.36 -9.85
CA CYS A 542 5.09 -3.35 -8.72
C CYS A 542 5.07 -4.66 -7.92
N GLY A 543 3.93 -5.37 -7.94
CA GLY A 543 3.80 -6.65 -7.27
C GLY A 543 4.50 -6.63 -5.92
N TYR A 544 4.10 -5.73 -5.01
CA TYR A 544 4.68 -5.65 -3.67
C TYR A 544 4.67 -7.02 -3.01
N GLN A 545 5.78 -7.72 -3.16
CA GLN A 545 5.92 -9.08 -2.64
C GLN A 545 6.43 -9.00 -1.21
N PRO A 546 5.83 -9.75 -0.30
CA PRO A 546 6.44 -9.95 1.01
C PRO A 546 7.81 -10.60 0.82
N LEU A 547 8.79 -10.19 1.63
CA LEU A 547 10.13 -10.79 1.63
C LEU A 547 10.05 -12.30 1.84
N LEU A 548 9.14 -12.72 2.70
CA LEU A 548 8.84 -14.11 3.01
C LEU A 548 7.43 -14.47 2.53
N SER A 549 7.34 -15.39 1.59
CA SER A 549 6.05 -15.90 1.12
C SER A 549 5.33 -16.68 2.23
N ASN A 550 4.05 -16.42 2.44
CA ASN A 550 3.19 -17.20 3.33
C ASN A 550 2.40 -18.31 2.59
N THR A 551 2.67 -18.52 1.30
CA THR A 551 2.00 -19.52 0.44
C THR A 551 2.63 -20.90 0.52
N GLY A 552 3.34 -21.21 1.58
CA GLY A 552 4.04 -22.46 1.79
C GLY A 552 3.16 -23.70 1.66
N THR A 553 3.79 -24.81 1.29
CA THR A 553 3.14 -26.11 1.20
C THR A 553 2.57 -26.54 2.56
N VAL A 554 1.49 -27.31 2.57
CA VAL A 554 0.98 -27.89 3.81
C VAL A 554 2.05 -28.87 4.33
N LEU A 555 2.50 -28.69 5.58
CA LEU A 555 3.36 -29.66 6.24
C LEU A 555 2.64 -31.03 6.25
N CYS A 556 3.39 -32.12 6.27
CA CYS A 556 2.80 -33.46 6.28
C CYS A 556 1.76 -33.61 7.40
N ASP A 557 0.71 -34.42 7.17
CA ASP A 557 -0.48 -34.53 8.03
C ASP A 557 -0.19 -34.82 9.52
N ASN A 558 1.01 -35.29 9.83
CA ASN A 558 1.45 -35.65 11.17
C ASN A 558 2.67 -34.84 11.66
N ALA A 559 3.06 -33.73 11.01
CA ALA A 559 4.25 -32.97 11.38
C ALA A 559 4.23 -32.59 12.87
N SER A 560 3.14 -32.04 13.38
CA SER A 560 3.01 -31.63 14.78
C SER A 560 2.95 -32.79 15.76
N THR A 561 2.46 -33.97 15.35
CA THR A 561 2.44 -35.17 16.21
C THR A 561 3.73 -35.96 16.14
N ASN A 562 4.53 -35.78 15.10
CA ASN A 562 5.83 -36.38 14.87
C ASN A 562 7.00 -35.40 15.10
N ALA A 563 6.75 -34.25 15.76
CA ALA A 563 7.76 -33.29 16.09
C ALA A 563 8.82 -33.95 17.00
N ILE A 564 10.07 -33.89 16.57
CA ILE A 564 11.25 -34.34 17.32
C ILE A 564 11.65 -33.25 18.29
N PHE A 565 11.48 -32.00 17.88
CA PHE A 565 11.70 -30.79 18.65
C PHE A 565 10.68 -29.75 18.25
N PHE A 566 10.20 -28.98 19.24
CA PHE A 566 9.28 -27.86 19.03
C PHE A 566 9.53 -26.75 20.03
N GLU A 567 9.58 -25.52 19.58
CA GLU A 567 9.70 -24.32 20.39
C GLU A 567 8.78 -23.21 19.88
N ASP A 568 7.92 -22.70 20.75
CA ASP A 568 6.96 -21.63 20.49
C ASP A 568 7.12 -20.44 21.45
N TRP A 569 8.16 -20.43 22.26
CA TRP A 569 8.52 -19.39 23.22
C TRP A 569 7.47 -19.09 24.31
N GLU A 570 6.34 -19.79 24.33
CA GLU A 570 5.26 -19.52 25.30
C GLU A 570 5.71 -19.78 26.75
N THR A 571 6.64 -20.69 26.95
CA THR A 571 7.16 -21.08 28.26
C THR A 571 8.49 -20.44 28.63
N GLY A 572 9.12 -19.70 27.75
CA GLY A 572 10.40 -19.03 27.96
C GLY A 572 11.52 -19.60 27.10
N THR A 573 12.77 -19.40 27.45
CA THR A 573 13.97 -19.77 26.69
C THR A 573 14.72 -20.95 27.30
N ASP A 574 14.07 -21.81 28.08
CA ASP A 574 14.72 -22.91 28.79
C ASP A 574 15.44 -23.87 27.83
N GLY A 575 16.75 -24.07 28.05
CA GLY A 575 17.60 -24.91 27.22
C GLY A 575 18.28 -24.22 26.05
N TRP A 576 17.87 -23.02 25.70
CA TRP A 576 18.55 -22.17 24.71
C TRP A 576 19.69 -21.38 25.36
N THR A 577 20.71 -21.09 24.58
CA THR A 577 21.82 -20.22 25.01
C THR A 577 21.95 -19.01 24.09
N MET A 578 22.26 -17.87 24.67
CA MET A 578 22.43 -16.61 23.97
C MET A 578 23.86 -16.11 24.13
N GLU A 579 24.42 -15.51 23.08
CA GLU A 579 25.76 -14.95 23.05
C GLU A 579 25.75 -13.69 22.20
N GLN A 580 26.36 -12.63 22.69
CA GLN A 580 26.58 -11.41 21.93
C GLN A 580 28.08 -11.19 21.71
N LEU A 581 28.44 -10.70 20.51
CA LEU A 581 29.81 -10.39 20.14
C LEU A 581 29.86 -9.04 19.44
N PRO A 582 30.73 -8.15 19.85
CA PRO A 582 31.76 -8.30 20.94
C PRO A 582 31.10 -8.31 22.31
N GLU A 583 31.58 -9.18 23.23
CA GLU A 583 31.00 -9.37 24.55
C GLU A 583 31.16 -8.14 25.47
N ASN A 584 32.22 -7.37 25.33
CA ASN A 584 32.58 -6.25 26.21
C ASN A 584 33.31 -5.12 25.46
N ALA A 585 32.91 -4.76 24.28
CA ALA A 585 33.51 -3.62 23.56
C ALA A 585 32.92 -2.29 24.08
N SER A 586 33.73 -1.25 24.13
CA SER A 586 33.28 0.10 24.51
C SER A 586 32.31 0.70 23.51
N ASP A 587 32.28 0.17 22.32
CA ASP A 587 31.54 0.65 21.16
C ASP A 587 30.32 -0.24 20.81
N TRP A 588 30.00 -1.23 21.67
CA TRP A 588 28.86 -2.11 21.50
C TRP A 588 27.77 -1.76 22.50
N GLU A 589 26.63 -1.37 22.03
CA GLU A 589 25.43 -1.27 22.84
C GLU A 589 24.90 -2.68 23.13
N SER A 590 25.03 -3.10 24.39
CA SER A 590 24.67 -4.45 24.81
C SER A 590 23.20 -4.75 24.52
N ARG A 591 22.97 -5.73 23.69
CA ARG A 591 21.64 -6.25 23.30
C ARG A 591 21.73 -7.75 23.08
N ASP A 592 20.62 -8.43 23.17
CA ASP A 592 20.55 -9.87 22.96
C ASP A 592 19.16 -10.25 22.43
N TRP A 593 18.98 -11.50 22.07
CA TRP A 593 17.67 -12.04 21.76
C TRP A 593 16.73 -11.90 22.95
N ALA A 594 15.49 -11.48 22.70
CA ALA A 594 14.49 -11.25 23.73
C ALA A 594 13.14 -11.86 23.31
N ILE A 595 12.37 -12.32 24.33
CA ILE A 595 10.99 -12.75 24.05
C ILE A 595 10.09 -11.52 23.95
N GLU A 596 9.37 -11.43 22.82
CA GLU A 596 8.37 -10.41 22.58
C GLU A 596 6.97 -11.03 22.56
N SER A 597 6.00 -10.31 23.13
CA SER A 597 4.59 -10.70 23.17
C SER A 597 3.66 -9.77 22.38
N SER A 598 4.21 -8.65 21.91
CA SER A 598 3.54 -7.71 20.99
C SER A 598 4.08 -7.92 19.60
N LEU A 599 3.58 -8.95 18.92
CA LEU A 599 4.13 -9.35 17.64
C LEU A 599 3.59 -8.51 16.49
N PRO A 600 4.43 -8.24 15.47
CA PRO A 600 3.98 -7.58 14.23
C PRO A 600 2.81 -8.31 13.56
N GLU A 601 2.05 -7.57 12.75
CA GLU A 601 0.91 -8.07 11.95
C GLU A 601 -0.22 -8.73 12.76
N GLY A 602 -0.24 -8.49 14.09
CA GLY A 602 -1.29 -9.02 14.97
C GLY A 602 -1.20 -10.53 15.21
N ARG A 603 -0.01 -11.13 15.03
CA ARG A 603 0.24 -12.53 15.40
C ARG A 603 0.00 -12.69 16.89
N GLU A 604 -0.73 -13.74 17.28
CA GLU A 604 -0.98 -14.08 18.68
C GLU A 604 0.16 -14.93 19.26
N GLY A 605 0.40 -14.84 20.54
CA GLY A 605 1.44 -15.61 21.25
C GLY A 605 2.71 -14.80 21.53
N LYS A 606 3.83 -15.51 21.64
CA LYS A 606 5.17 -14.96 21.82
C LYS A 606 6.11 -15.40 20.71
N SER A 607 7.15 -14.62 20.51
CA SER A 607 8.22 -14.90 19.55
C SER A 607 9.55 -14.49 20.16
N ILE A 608 10.65 -15.14 19.75
CA ILE A 608 11.99 -14.62 20.04
C ILE A 608 12.35 -13.54 19.01
N PHE A 609 12.99 -12.48 19.45
CA PHE A 609 13.30 -11.31 18.64
C PHE A 609 14.78 -10.94 18.77
N GLY A 610 15.46 -10.86 17.63
CA GLY A 610 16.80 -10.30 17.49
C GLY A 610 16.71 -8.91 16.87
N THR A 611 17.06 -7.88 17.63
CA THR A 611 16.90 -6.49 17.19
C THR A 611 17.94 -6.09 16.14
N ASP A 612 17.50 -5.27 15.17
CA ASP A 612 18.32 -4.48 14.26
C ASP A 612 18.14 -3.01 14.65
N PRO A 613 19.07 -2.39 15.39
CA PRO A 613 18.81 -1.09 16.00
C PRO A 613 18.66 0.03 14.97
N ILE A 614 17.59 0.81 15.10
CA ILE A 614 17.28 1.95 14.21
C ILE A 614 18.23 3.16 14.44
N ASN A 615 19.03 3.15 15.49
CA ASN A 615 19.76 4.30 16.00
C ASN A 615 21.20 4.43 15.48
N GLY A 616 21.53 3.85 14.34
CA GLY A 616 22.84 4.01 13.74
C GLY A 616 23.03 5.38 13.10
N ASP A 617 23.91 6.20 13.64
CA ASP A 617 24.30 7.48 13.04
C ASP A 617 25.57 7.38 12.16
N CYS A 618 26.05 6.18 11.91
CA CYS A 618 27.29 5.86 11.16
C CYS A 618 28.57 6.51 11.72
N ARG A 619 28.56 6.97 12.97
CA ARG A 619 29.68 7.70 13.58
C ARG A 619 30.43 6.92 14.62
N GLY A 620 29.94 5.79 15.05
CA GLY A 620 30.43 5.20 16.26
C GLY A 620 30.53 3.69 16.35
N ASN A 621 30.28 2.88 15.38
CA ASN A 621 30.35 1.40 15.46
C ASN A 621 29.62 0.78 16.65
N PHE A 622 28.64 1.50 17.22
CA PHE A 622 27.93 1.04 18.43
C PHE A 622 27.07 -0.19 18.15
N GLN A 623 26.82 -0.47 16.89
CA GLN A 623 25.89 -1.52 16.46
C GLN A 623 26.56 -2.65 15.69
N ASN A 624 27.82 -2.45 15.30
CA ASN A 624 28.60 -3.48 14.63
C ASN A 624 28.82 -4.68 15.53
N GLY A 625 28.15 -5.78 15.23
CA GLY A 625 28.27 -6.99 16.04
C GLY A 625 27.31 -8.08 15.62
N ILE A 626 27.22 -9.11 16.46
CA ILE A 626 26.38 -10.27 16.20
C ILE A 626 25.77 -10.78 17.50
N ILE A 627 24.48 -11.08 17.46
CA ILE A 627 23.78 -11.79 18.52
C ILE A 627 23.42 -13.19 18.04
N ARG A 628 23.65 -14.18 18.90
CA ARG A 628 23.49 -15.60 18.62
C ARG A 628 22.48 -16.24 19.54
N LEU A 629 21.57 -17.01 18.96
CA LEU A 629 20.59 -17.82 19.67
C LEU A 629 20.85 -19.30 19.30
N GLN A 630 21.27 -20.09 20.27
CA GLN A 630 21.67 -21.46 20.06
C GLN A 630 20.71 -22.44 20.74
N SER A 631 20.22 -23.42 19.96
CA SER A 631 19.32 -24.46 20.46
C SER A 631 19.99 -25.43 21.44
N PRO A 632 19.21 -26.16 22.24
CA PRO A 632 19.73 -27.36 22.89
C PRO A 632 20.21 -28.39 21.85
N VAL A 633 20.98 -29.37 22.29
CA VAL A 633 21.34 -30.53 21.44
C VAL A 633 20.10 -31.38 21.19
N ILE A 634 19.73 -31.54 19.93
CA ILE A 634 18.57 -32.31 19.51
C ILE A 634 19.04 -33.69 19.05
N ASN A 635 18.50 -34.76 19.65
CA ASN A 635 18.80 -36.10 19.24
C ASN A 635 17.81 -36.56 18.16
N ILE A 636 18.30 -36.95 17.00
CA ILE A 636 17.51 -37.49 15.90
C ILE A 636 17.19 -38.96 16.18
N PRO A 637 15.89 -39.33 16.33
CA PRO A 637 15.53 -40.71 16.56
C PRO A 637 15.73 -41.56 15.33
N ALA A 638 15.87 -42.87 15.51
CA ALA A 638 15.79 -43.83 14.38
C ALA A 638 14.38 -43.84 13.82
N VAL A 639 14.23 -43.63 12.50
CA VAL A 639 12.94 -43.66 11.81
C VAL A 639 12.84 -44.85 10.84
N ALA A 640 11.62 -45.16 10.42
CA ALA A 640 11.39 -46.20 9.39
C ALA A 640 11.93 -45.70 8.03
N GLU A 641 12.40 -46.60 7.19
CA GLU A 641 12.97 -46.30 5.86
C GLU A 641 12.10 -45.32 5.07
N GLY A 642 12.72 -44.26 4.53
CA GLY A 642 12.12 -43.32 3.58
C GLY A 642 11.60 -41.99 4.15
N GLY A 643 11.88 -41.65 5.41
CA GLY A 643 11.54 -40.34 5.99
C GLY A 643 12.56 -39.23 5.65
N ILE A 644 12.10 -38.00 5.47
CA ILE A 644 12.96 -36.82 5.37
C ILE A 644 12.85 -36.05 6.69
N PHE A 645 14.00 -35.63 7.24
CA PHE A 645 14.04 -34.73 8.38
C PHE A 645 13.95 -33.29 7.89
N GLU A 646 13.00 -32.55 8.42
CA GLU A 646 12.76 -31.17 8.03
C GLU A 646 12.78 -30.26 9.26
N LEU A 647 13.32 -29.06 9.07
CA LEU A 647 13.21 -27.96 10.01
C LEU A 647 12.29 -26.88 9.42
N ALA A 648 11.19 -26.60 10.09
CA ALA A 648 10.31 -25.49 9.79
C ALA A 648 10.41 -24.43 10.88
N PHE A 649 10.29 -23.17 10.52
CA PHE A 649 10.10 -22.06 11.48
C PHE A 649 9.36 -20.92 10.80
N ASN A 650 8.51 -20.25 11.58
CA ASN A 650 7.85 -19.01 11.15
C ASN A 650 8.73 -17.82 11.55
N HIS A 651 8.90 -16.88 10.67
CA HIS A 651 9.72 -15.71 10.95
C HIS A 651 9.27 -14.47 10.19
N LEU A 652 9.72 -13.31 10.65
CA LEU A 652 9.53 -12.01 10.02
C LEU A 652 10.87 -11.28 10.05
N VAL A 653 11.29 -10.75 8.91
CA VAL A 653 12.56 -10.05 8.74
C VAL A 653 12.32 -8.62 8.33
N ALA A 654 12.97 -7.67 9.01
CA ALA A 654 13.03 -6.28 8.62
C ALA A 654 14.37 -5.69 9.08
N THR A 655 15.36 -5.69 8.20
CA THR A 655 16.73 -5.24 8.43
C THR A 655 17.19 -4.29 7.33
N GLU A 656 18.33 -3.61 7.50
CA GLU A 656 18.90 -2.84 6.40
C GLU A 656 19.37 -3.78 5.27
N ALA A 657 18.77 -3.58 4.08
CA ALA A 657 18.95 -4.49 2.94
C ALA A 657 20.42 -4.63 2.53
N THR A 658 20.93 -5.86 2.52
CA THR A 658 22.30 -6.26 2.15
C THR A 658 23.40 -5.78 3.09
N TRP A 659 23.09 -4.98 4.11
CA TRP A 659 24.05 -4.56 5.14
C TRP A 659 23.86 -5.39 6.39
N ASP A 660 22.65 -5.47 6.90
CA ASP A 660 22.27 -6.21 8.10
C ASP A 660 21.43 -7.43 7.75
N GLY A 661 21.44 -8.44 8.62
CA GLY A 661 20.65 -9.62 8.39
C GLY A 661 20.99 -10.79 9.27
N GLY A 662 20.17 -11.84 9.13
CA GLY A 662 20.33 -13.04 9.93
C GLY A 662 20.46 -14.30 9.10
N ASN A 663 21.16 -15.29 9.65
CA ASN A 663 21.26 -16.61 9.05
C ASN A 663 21.23 -17.73 10.08
N ILE A 664 21.25 -18.97 9.61
CA ILE A 664 21.18 -20.15 10.46
C ILE A 664 22.41 -21.00 10.20
N LYS A 665 23.12 -21.33 11.28
CA LYS A 665 24.22 -22.30 11.28
C LYS A 665 23.80 -23.55 12.01
N TYR A 666 24.40 -24.67 11.67
CA TYR A 666 24.20 -25.94 12.34
C TYR A 666 25.51 -26.57 12.76
N SER A 667 25.46 -27.37 13.81
CA SER A 667 26.52 -28.29 14.23
C SER A 667 25.97 -29.72 14.27
N LEU A 668 26.50 -30.57 13.42
CA LEU A 668 26.14 -32.00 13.33
C LEU A 668 27.14 -32.81 14.11
N ASP A 669 26.65 -33.66 15.03
CA ASP A 669 27.44 -34.56 15.89
C ASP A 669 28.59 -33.86 16.66
N GLY A 670 28.33 -32.61 17.08
CA GLY A 670 29.32 -31.79 17.77
C GLY A 670 30.46 -31.27 16.88
N GLY A 671 30.29 -31.31 15.56
CA GLY A 671 31.19 -30.74 14.58
C GLY A 671 31.21 -29.20 14.56
N PRO A 672 31.98 -28.56 13.67
CA PRO A 672 32.04 -27.12 13.55
C PRO A 672 30.70 -26.53 13.12
N TRP A 673 30.47 -25.27 13.50
CA TRP A 673 29.33 -24.50 13.04
C TRP A 673 29.47 -24.20 11.53
N THR A 674 28.47 -24.59 10.77
CA THR A 674 28.43 -24.45 9.31
C THR A 674 27.14 -23.75 8.91
N LEU A 675 27.21 -22.78 7.99
CA LEU A 675 26.04 -22.11 7.44
C LEU A 675 25.16 -23.14 6.70
N ILE A 676 23.85 -23.15 6.96
CA ILE A 676 22.92 -23.96 6.19
C ILE A 676 22.92 -23.40 4.75
N PRO A 677 23.20 -24.21 3.72
CA PRO A 677 23.24 -23.73 2.35
C PRO A 677 21.84 -23.40 1.82
N SER A 678 21.73 -22.37 0.96
CA SER A 678 20.43 -21.93 0.41
C SER A 678 19.68 -23.06 -0.32
N GLU A 679 20.38 -23.97 -0.95
CA GLU A 679 19.82 -25.14 -1.65
C GLU A 679 19.19 -26.20 -0.73
N ALA A 680 19.42 -26.13 0.56
CA ALA A 680 18.74 -26.98 1.55
C ALA A 680 17.33 -26.48 1.86
N PHE A 681 17.02 -25.24 1.55
CA PHE A 681 15.69 -24.68 1.77
C PHE A 681 14.73 -25.10 0.66
N THR A 682 13.58 -25.57 1.04
CA THR A 682 12.47 -25.91 0.14
C THR A 682 11.39 -24.85 0.11
N GLU A 683 11.34 -23.99 1.14
CA GLU A 683 10.49 -22.78 1.22
C GLU A 683 11.30 -21.62 1.79
N ASN A 684 11.10 -20.42 1.27
CA ASN A 684 11.74 -19.17 1.68
C ASN A 684 13.23 -19.33 2.03
N PRO A 685 14.12 -19.53 1.04
CA PRO A 685 15.56 -19.52 1.25
C PRO A 685 16.07 -18.13 1.63
N TYR A 686 17.33 -18.03 2.00
CA TYR A 686 17.99 -16.70 2.09
C TYR A 686 17.74 -15.92 0.81
N ASN A 687 17.33 -14.66 0.98
CA ASN A 687 16.95 -13.82 -0.15
C ASN A 687 18.14 -13.07 -0.75
N ASN A 688 19.26 -12.92 -0.01
CA ASN A 688 20.44 -12.23 -0.54
C ASN A 688 21.73 -12.66 0.17
N THR A 689 22.86 -12.14 -0.34
CA THR A 689 24.18 -12.21 0.30
C THR A 689 24.51 -10.83 0.86
N LEU A 690 25.00 -10.76 2.09
CA LEU A 690 25.43 -9.50 2.69
C LEU A 690 26.67 -8.96 1.95
N LYS A 691 26.73 -7.64 1.80
CA LYS A 691 27.86 -6.94 1.17
C LYS A 691 29.18 -7.30 1.83
N THR A 692 30.23 -7.20 1.07
CA THR A 692 31.59 -7.52 1.49
C THR A 692 32.26 -6.36 2.23
N ALA A 693 33.34 -6.62 2.95
CA ALA A 693 34.20 -5.56 3.50
C ALA A 693 34.76 -4.61 2.45
N ALA A 694 34.95 -5.08 1.21
CA ALA A 694 35.42 -4.24 0.11
C ALA A 694 34.34 -3.25 -0.37
N GLU A 695 33.08 -3.54 -0.09
CA GLU A 695 31.92 -2.68 -0.38
C GLU A 695 31.57 -1.78 0.82
N GLY A 696 32.36 -1.85 1.88
CA GLY A 696 32.21 -1.01 3.08
C GLY A 696 31.42 -1.64 4.21
N ASN A 697 30.93 -2.87 4.08
CA ASN A 697 30.18 -3.54 5.13
C ASN A 697 31.13 -4.11 6.19
N ASP A 698 30.97 -3.71 7.44
CA ASP A 698 31.71 -4.21 8.58
C ASP A 698 30.91 -5.18 9.49
N ASN A 699 29.72 -5.56 9.05
CA ASN A 699 28.91 -6.61 9.68
C ASN A 699 29.71 -7.92 9.80
N PRO A 700 29.75 -8.57 10.98
CA PRO A 700 30.48 -9.82 11.15
C PRO A 700 30.03 -10.99 10.26
N LEU A 701 28.80 -10.93 9.71
CA LEU A 701 28.27 -11.89 8.74
C LEU A 701 28.49 -11.48 7.27
N GLN A 702 29.30 -10.44 7.00
CA GLN A 702 29.60 -9.99 5.64
C GLN A 702 29.98 -11.14 4.71
N SER A 703 29.51 -11.09 3.47
CA SER A 703 29.71 -12.11 2.44
C SER A 703 28.99 -13.45 2.69
N GLU A 704 28.21 -13.59 3.74
CA GLU A 704 27.37 -14.76 3.98
C GLU A 704 25.96 -14.56 3.39
N ASN A 705 25.32 -15.65 2.97
CA ASN A 705 23.90 -15.63 2.65
C ASN A 705 23.08 -15.37 3.91
N ALA A 706 22.07 -14.52 3.81
CA ALA A 706 21.25 -14.10 4.93
C ALA A 706 19.79 -13.79 4.50
N PHE A 707 18.91 -13.76 5.47
CA PHE A 707 17.65 -13.04 5.40
C PHE A 707 17.96 -11.59 5.71
N THR A 708 17.73 -10.69 4.74
CA THR A 708 18.13 -9.28 4.82
C THR A 708 17.13 -8.39 4.06
N GLY A 709 16.94 -7.18 4.52
CA GLY A 709 15.95 -6.27 3.96
C GLY A 709 14.58 -6.42 4.62
N ALA A 710 13.58 -5.89 3.97
CA ALA A 710 12.19 -5.87 4.40
C ALA A 710 11.28 -6.17 3.21
N ASP A 711 9.97 -6.20 3.42
CA ASP A 711 9.01 -6.35 2.33
C ASP A 711 9.23 -5.24 1.30
N GLU A 712 9.07 -5.58 0.02
CA GLU A 712 9.28 -4.62 -1.06
C GLU A 712 8.44 -3.36 -0.85
N GLY A 713 9.08 -2.20 -0.92
CA GLY A 713 8.45 -0.91 -0.66
C GLY A 713 8.00 -0.67 0.80
N SER A 714 8.56 -1.38 1.78
CA SER A 714 8.25 -1.23 3.21
C SER A 714 9.53 -1.23 4.05
N ASN A 715 9.46 -0.60 5.21
CA ASN A 715 10.49 -0.74 6.26
C ASN A 715 10.15 -1.85 7.26
N THR A 716 9.15 -2.68 6.98
CA THR A 716 8.72 -3.77 7.85
C THR A 716 8.56 -5.04 7.05
N GLY A 717 8.69 -6.20 7.70
CA GLY A 717 8.48 -7.51 7.09
C GLY A 717 7.07 -8.05 7.29
N SER A 718 6.76 -9.13 6.60
CA SER A 718 5.59 -9.99 6.79
C SER A 718 6.03 -11.36 7.32
N TRP A 719 5.13 -12.02 8.07
CA TRP A 719 5.37 -13.37 8.53
C TRP A 719 5.32 -14.36 7.37
N GLY A 720 6.36 -15.18 7.28
CA GLY A 720 6.44 -16.33 6.38
C GLY A 720 7.06 -17.52 7.08
N ARG A 721 7.04 -18.66 6.40
CA ARG A 721 7.65 -19.90 6.92
C ARG A 721 8.83 -20.29 6.04
N SER A 722 9.98 -20.57 6.66
CA SER A 722 11.07 -21.29 6.01
C SER A 722 10.99 -22.78 6.31
N LEU A 723 11.32 -23.58 5.32
CA LEU A 723 11.37 -25.04 5.41
C LEU A 723 12.70 -25.54 4.85
N ILE A 724 13.39 -26.39 5.59
CA ILE A 724 14.75 -26.87 5.29
C ILE A 724 14.75 -28.39 5.29
N ASP A 725 15.21 -29.00 4.21
CA ASP A 725 15.52 -30.44 4.13
C ASP A 725 16.88 -30.71 4.80
N LEU A 726 16.83 -31.20 6.02
CA LEU A 726 18.03 -31.54 6.80
C LEU A 726 18.76 -32.78 6.29
N SER A 727 18.10 -33.64 5.55
CA SER A 727 18.73 -34.82 4.95
C SER A 727 19.77 -34.40 3.90
N SER A 728 19.53 -33.27 3.23
CA SER A 728 20.45 -32.70 2.24
C SER A 728 21.79 -32.23 2.83
N ILE A 729 21.82 -31.94 4.14
CA ILE A 729 23.02 -31.50 4.87
C ILE A 729 23.62 -32.64 5.74
N GLY A 730 23.16 -33.88 5.53
CA GLY A 730 23.76 -35.05 6.12
C GLY A 730 23.17 -35.53 7.46
N VAL A 731 22.02 -34.92 7.89
CA VAL A 731 21.30 -35.40 9.08
C VAL A 731 20.71 -36.77 8.80
N ASN A 732 21.02 -37.73 9.67
CA ASN A 732 20.58 -39.10 9.57
C ASN A 732 20.08 -39.62 10.91
N ASP A 733 19.50 -40.79 10.91
CA ASP A 733 19.10 -41.52 12.12
C ASP A 733 20.23 -41.58 13.14
N ASN A 734 19.89 -41.25 14.40
CA ASN A 734 20.80 -41.27 15.56
C ASN A 734 21.87 -40.17 15.52
N SER A 735 21.85 -39.22 14.58
CA SER A 735 22.69 -38.01 14.64
C SER A 735 22.25 -37.12 15.80
N THR A 736 23.13 -36.22 16.20
CA THR A 736 22.80 -35.10 17.07
C THR A 736 22.97 -33.79 16.31
N ILE A 737 22.04 -32.85 16.44
CA ILE A 737 22.12 -31.56 15.76
C ILE A 737 21.83 -30.41 16.74
N GLN A 738 22.51 -29.31 16.55
CA GLN A 738 22.18 -28.01 17.13
C GLN A 738 22.04 -26.98 16.03
N PHE A 739 21.13 -26.04 16.24
CA PHE A 739 20.96 -24.88 15.37
C PHE A 739 21.41 -23.61 16.08
N ARG A 740 21.93 -22.67 15.32
CA ARG A 740 22.30 -21.35 15.81
C ARG A 740 21.79 -20.29 14.85
N PHE A 741 20.84 -19.50 15.30
CA PHE A 741 20.35 -18.32 14.61
C PHE A 741 21.26 -17.15 14.95
N GLU A 742 21.82 -16.51 13.95
CA GLU A 742 22.72 -15.38 14.08
C GLU A 742 22.13 -14.15 13.45
N MET A 743 22.01 -13.07 14.18
CA MET A 743 21.64 -11.75 13.68
C MET A 743 22.87 -10.86 13.75
N GLY A 744 23.38 -10.43 12.60
CA GLY A 744 24.53 -9.55 12.45
C GLY A 744 24.11 -8.17 11.98
N THR A 745 24.79 -7.14 12.52
CA THR A 745 24.54 -5.73 12.16
C THR A 745 25.86 -5.03 11.88
N ASP A 746 25.84 -4.10 10.93
CA ASP A 746 26.92 -3.16 10.72
C ASP A 746 26.83 -1.97 11.70
N GLY A 747 27.61 -0.93 11.51
CA GLY A 747 27.67 0.24 12.38
C GLY A 747 26.67 1.35 12.03
N CYS A 748 25.78 1.14 11.10
CA CYS A 748 24.90 2.17 10.56
C CYS A 748 23.46 1.66 10.40
N ASN A 749 22.50 2.58 10.37
CA ASN A 749 21.10 2.43 9.98
C ASN A 749 20.51 1.03 10.20
N GLY A 750 19.64 0.81 11.07
CA GLY A 750 18.92 -0.45 11.23
C GLY A 750 17.44 -0.27 10.93
N LEU A 751 16.71 -1.37 10.90
CA LEU A 751 15.26 -1.38 10.91
C LEU A 751 14.75 -2.04 12.21
N PHE A 752 13.83 -3.00 12.14
CA PHE A 752 13.30 -3.63 13.34
C PHE A 752 14.20 -4.80 13.81
N GLY A 753 14.48 -5.74 12.91
CA GLY A 753 15.22 -6.94 13.21
C GLY A 753 14.53 -8.22 12.72
N TRP A 754 14.78 -9.33 13.41
CA TRP A 754 14.33 -10.65 13.03
C TRP A 754 13.52 -11.32 14.15
N TYR A 755 12.24 -11.60 13.88
CA TYR A 755 11.36 -12.39 14.75
C TYR A 755 11.38 -13.83 14.29
N ILE A 756 11.43 -14.79 15.23
CA ILE A 756 11.41 -16.23 14.95
C ILE A 756 10.45 -16.93 15.92
N ASP A 757 9.60 -17.80 15.37
CA ASP A 757 8.57 -18.48 16.13
C ASP A 757 8.31 -19.88 15.57
N GLU A 758 7.67 -20.74 16.36
CA GLU A 758 7.23 -22.08 15.98
C GLU A 758 8.32 -22.91 15.26
N ILE A 759 9.53 -22.95 15.87
CA ILE A 759 10.63 -23.77 15.36
C ILE A 759 10.30 -25.23 15.59
N MET A 760 10.18 -26.00 14.50
CA MET A 760 9.80 -27.40 14.57
C MET A 760 10.73 -28.27 13.72
N LEU A 761 11.36 -29.26 14.37
CA LEU A 761 12.07 -30.31 13.69
C LEU A 761 11.19 -31.56 13.71
N PHE A 762 10.94 -32.14 12.55
CA PHE A 762 10.02 -33.25 12.39
C PHE A 762 10.49 -34.21 11.28
N ASN A 763 9.85 -35.37 11.18
CA ASN A 763 10.05 -36.31 10.12
C ASN A 763 8.73 -36.53 9.35
N CYS A 764 8.78 -36.37 8.04
CA CYS A 764 7.70 -36.75 7.15
C CYS A 764 8.06 -38.01 6.40
N ALA A 765 7.27 -39.07 6.54
CA ALA A 765 7.30 -40.17 5.58
C ALA A 765 6.90 -39.60 4.20
N GLN A 766 7.79 -39.63 3.23
CA GLN A 766 7.41 -39.26 1.87
C GLN A 766 6.36 -40.20 1.34
N THR A 767 5.15 -39.71 1.15
CA THR A 767 4.28 -40.29 0.12
C THR A 767 4.81 -39.76 -1.21
N THR A 768 5.83 -40.39 -1.75
CA THR A 768 6.32 -40.09 -3.10
C THR A 768 5.21 -40.41 -4.07
N LEU A 769 4.49 -39.36 -4.54
CA LEU A 769 3.79 -39.42 -5.83
C LEU A 769 4.87 -39.52 -6.92
N SER A 770 5.50 -40.70 -7.05
CA SER A 770 6.54 -40.87 -8.05
C SER A 770 5.92 -40.96 -9.44
N VAL A 771 6.69 -40.61 -10.46
CA VAL A 771 6.32 -40.86 -11.86
C VAL A 771 5.98 -42.35 -12.06
N ALA A 772 6.59 -43.25 -11.26
CA ALA A 772 6.32 -44.68 -11.21
C ALA A 772 4.88 -44.98 -10.75
N ASP A 773 4.31 -44.21 -9.81
CA ASP A 773 2.96 -44.47 -9.28
C ASP A 773 1.89 -44.06 -10.29
N ASN A 774 2.09 -42.98 -11.02
CA ASN A 774 1.21 -42.59 -12.11
C ASN A 774 1.32 -43.54 -13.31
N GLU A 775 2.49 -44.11 -13.57
CA GLU A 775 2.69 -45.16 -14.59
C GLU A 775 2.03 -46.47 -14.18
N PHE A 776 2.10 -46.83 -12.89
CA PHE A 776 1.38 -47.96 -12.34
C PHE A 776 -0.14 -47.77 -12.49
N ILE A 777 -0.68 -46.63 -12.06
CA ILE A 777 -2.12 -46.34 -12.16
C ILE A 777 -2.58 -46.40 -13.63
N SER A 778 -1.85 -45.79 -14.56
CA SER A 778 -2.23 -45.75 -15.98
C SER A 778 -2.19 -47.10 -16.66
N LYS A 779 -1.35 -48.04 -16.18
CA LYS A 779 -1.29 -49.43 -16.66
C LYS A 779 -2.41 -50.31 -16.08
N ASN A 780 -2.93 -49.99 -14.92
CA ASN A 780 -3.87 -50.82 -14.18
C ASN A 780 -5.31 -50.29 -14.14
N ILE A 781 -5.50 -49.01 -14.41
CA ILE A 781 -6.80 -48.34 -14.37
C ILE A 781 -7.01 -47.49 -15.62
N SER A 782 -8.20 -47.50 -16.17
CA SER A 782 -8.62 -46.58 -17.24
C SER A 782 -9.84 -45.77 -16.81
N VAL A 783 -9.83 -44.47 -17.06
CA VAL A 783 -10.97 -43.55 -16.80
C VAL A 783 -11.40 -42.97 -18.13
N TYR A 784 -12.67 -43.12 -18.49
CA TYR A 784 -13.23 -42.66 -19.78
C TYR A 784 -14.75 -42.39 -19.71
N PRO A 785 -15.31 -41.58 -20.62
CA PRO A 785 -14.61 -40.74 -21.56
C PRO A 785 -13.97 -39.51 -20.87
N ILE A 786 -12.86 -39.04 -21.39
CA ILE A 786 -12.25 -37.76 -21.04
C ILE A 786 -11.99 -37.00 -22.35
N PRO A 787 -12.65 -35.87 -22.63
CA PRO A 787 -13.63 -35.16 -21.79
C PRO A 787 -14.97 -35.87 -21.62
N SER A 788 -15.72 -35.46 -20.54
CA SER A 788 -17.01 -36.06 -20.17
C SER A 788 -18.10 -35.02 -19.98
N ASN A 789 -19.31 -35.30 -20.41
CA ASN A 789 -20.50 -34.50 -20.20
C ASN A 789 -21.20 -34.76 -18.86
N GLY A 790 -20.71 -35.66 -18.00
CA GLY A 790 -21.34 -35.89 -16.69
C GLY A 790 -21.07 -37.24 -16.04
N ILE A 791 -20.69 -38.25 -16.80
CA ILE A 791 -20.33 -39.57 -16.24
C ILE A 791 -18.98 -40.00 -16.78
N VAL A 792 -18.08 -40.39 -15.89
CA VAL A 792 -16.82 -41.07 -16.21
C VAL A 792 -16.86 -42.50 -15.66
N ASN A 793 -16.35 -43.44 -16.42
CA ASN A 793 -16.24 -44.84 -15.97
C ASN A 793 -14.81 -45.10 -15.56
N LEU A 794 -14.63 -45.58 -14.33
CA LEU A 794 -13.37 -46.09 -13.82
C LEU A 794 -13.35 -47.61 -14.00
N ARG A 795 -12.44 -48.12 -14.85
CA ARG A 795 -12.33 -49.50 -15.20
C ARG A 795 -10.98 -50.07 -14.74
N LYS A 796 -10.99 -51.22 -14.09
CA LYS A 796 -9.82 -52.01 -13.76
C LYS A 796 -9.32 -52.74 -15.03
N LEU A 797 -8.06 -52.51 -15.37
CA LEU A 797 -7.40 -53.22 -16.47
C LEU A 797 -6.71 -54.51 -16.01
N THR A 798 -6.40 -54.57 -14.72
CA THR A 798 -5.77 -55.68 -14.06
C THR A 798 -6.48 -56.03 -12.74
N ASN A 799 -6.13 -57.13 -12.09
CA ASN A 799 -6.74 -57.57 -10.84
C ASN A 799 -6.07 -56.88 -9.63
N ILE A 800 -6.33 -55.56 -9.47
CA ILE A 800 -5.89 -54.77 -8.32
C ILE A 800 -7.07 -54.47 -7.37
N ASN A 801 -6.77 -54.28 -6.09
CA ASN A 801 -7.77 -53.85 -5.11
C ASN A 801 -7.80 -52.35 -5.04
N LEU A 802 -8.97 -51.77 -5.32
CA LEU A 802 -9.24 -50.31 -5.20
C LEU A 802 -9.90 -50.06 -3.87
N ILE A 803 -9.55 -48.94 -3.21
CA ILE A 803 -10.14 -48.53 -1.94
C ILE A 803 -11.11 -47.39 -2.16
N LYS A 804 -10.65 -46.27 -2.70
CA LYS A 804 -11.46 -45.06 -2.94
C LYS A 804 -10.95 -44.29 -4.14
N ALA A 805 -11.80 -43.38 -4.64
CA ALA A 805 -11.39 -42.26 -5.47
C ALA A 805 -11.87 -40.94 -4.87
N GLU A 806 -11.07 -39.91 -4.98
CA GLU A 806 -11.38 -38.56 -4.53
C GLU A 806 -11.20 -37.59 -5.68
N ILE A 807 -12.15 -36.68 -5.88
CA ILE A 807 -12.13 -35.70 -6.96
C ILE A 807 -11.84 -34.32 -6.38
N TYR A 808 -10.83 -33.67 -6.93
CA TYR A 808 -10.34 -32.35 -6.53
C TYR A 808 -10.49 -31.35 -7.67
N ASP A 809 -10.75 -30.08 -7.33
CA ASP A 809 -10.63 -28.97 -8.30
C ASP A 809 -9.15 -28.56 -8.51
N ILE A 810 -8.92 -27.60 -9.40
CA ILE A 810 -7.56 -27.13 -9.73
C ILE A 810 -6.83 -26.46 -8.54
N ASN A 811 -7.58 -26.08 -7.48
CA ASN A 811 -7.04 -25.48 -6.26
C ASN A 811 -6.81 -26.51 -5.15
N GLY A 812 -6.90 -27.80 -5.46
CA GLY A 812 -6.72 -28.90 -4.50
C GLY A 812 -7.90 -29.13 -3.55
N ARG A 813 -9.04 -28.45 -3.73
CA ARG A 813 -10.21 -28.64 -2.89
C ARG A 813 -10.92 -29.94 -3.25
N MET A 814 -11.11 -30.84 -2.28
CA MET A 814 -11.86 -32.08 -2.43
C MET A 814 -13.35 -31.81 -2.65
N LEU A 815 -13.89 -32.32 -3.73
CA LEU A 815 -15.29 -32.14 -4.15
C LEU A 815 -16.14 -33.37 -3.92
N LYS A 816 -15.55 -34.56 -4.02
CA LYS A 816 -16.29 -35.83 -3.92
C LYS A 816 -15.37 -36.99 -3.54
N THR A 817 -15.85 -37.83 -2.67
CA THR A 817 -15.22 -39.15 -2.34
C THR A 817 -16.10 -40.29 -2.82
N ILE A 818 -15.51 -41.29 -3.45
CA ILE A 818 -16.18 -42.43 -4.02
C ILE A 818 -15.53 -43.70 -3.43
N ASN A 819 -16.30 -44.56 -2.80
CA ASN A 819 -15.83 -45.87 -2.37
C ASN A 819 -15.66 -46.78 -3.60
N LEU A 820 -14.51 -47.38 -3.76
CA LEU A 820 -14.18 -48.29 -4.86
C LEU A 820 -13.93 -49.76 -4.42
N SER A 821 -14.05 -50.07 -3.14
CA SER A 821 -13.79 -51.39 -2.60
C SER A 821 -14.72 -52.50 -3.14
N ASP A 822 -15.88 -52.12 -3.68
CA ASP A 822 -16.86 -53.00 -4.30
C ASP A 822 -16.66 -53.17 -5.83
N VAL A 823 -15.67 -52.52 -6.41
CA VAL A 823 -15.45 -52.54 -7.87
C VAL A 823 -14.79 -53.83 -8.30
N THR A 824 -15.54 -54.63 -9.03
CA THR A 824 -15.00 -55.89 -9.61
C THR A 824 -14.39 -55.67 -11.00
N VAL A 825 -15.00 -54.90 -11.86
CA VAL A 825 -14.52 -54.59 -13.21
C VAL A 825 -14.54 -53.10 -13.50
N GLU A 826 -15.70 -52.46 -13.32
CA GLU A 826 -15.93 -51.05 -13.70
C GLU A 826 -16.94 -50.40 -12.79
N LYS A 827 -16.80 -49.08 -12.55
CA LYS A 827 -17.74 -48.23 -11.80
C LYS A 827 -17.96 -46.94 -12.51
N ALA A 828 -19.22 -46.61 -12.73
CA ALA A 828 -19.63 -45.29 -13.23
C ALA A 828 -19.59 -44.27 -12.11
N ILE A 829 -18.92 -43.15 -12.34
CA ILE A 829 -18.77 -42.02 -11.41
C ILE A 829 -19.49 -40.81 -12.03
N ASP A 830 -20.54 -40.38 -11.35
CA ASP A 830 -21.30 -39.22 -11.76
C ASP A 830 -20.60 -37.90 -11.36
N ILE A 831 -20.23 -37.09 -12.34
CA ILE A 831 -19.63 -35.77 -12.20
C ILE A 831 -20.53 -34.68 -12.83
N SER A 832 -21.81 -34.96 -13.06
CA SER A 832 -22.75 -34.09 -13.76
C SER A 832 -22.99 -32.78 -13.00
N ASN A 833 -22.85 -32.80 -11.67
CA ASN A 833 -22.99 -31.66 -10.76
C ASN A 833 -21.74 -30.75 -10.70
N LEU A 834 -20.64 -31.14 -11.35
CA LEU A 834 -19.44 -30.31 -11.44
C LEU A 834 -19.59 -29.31 -12.59
N THR A 835 -19.01 -28.14 -12.44
CA THR A 835 -18.95 -27.12 -13.49
C THR A 835 -17.99 -27.55 -14.60
N ARG A 836 -18.07 -26.91 -15.76
CA ARG A 836 -17.07 -27.14 -16.82
C ARG A 836 -15.67 -26.78 -16.33
N GLY A 837 -14.71 -27.67 -16.56
CA GLY A 837 -13.36 -27.44 -16.10
C GLY A 837 -12.49 -28.69 -16.03
N VAL A 838 -11.26 -28.50 -15.55
CA VAL A 838 -10.31 -29.58 -15.29
C VAL A 838 -10.40 -29.98 -13.82
N TYR A 839 -10.37 -31.27 -13.55
CA TYR A 839 -10.40 -31.86 -12.22
C TYR A 839 -9.35 -32.96 -12.11
N PHE A 840 -8.96 -33.30 -10.88
CA PHE A 840 -8.03 -34.37 -10.60
C PHE A 840 -8.74 -35.42 -9.77
N MET A 841 -8.66 -36.68 -10.22
CA MET A 841 -9.16 -37.88 -9.52
C MET A 841 -7.98 -38.61 -8.92
N SER A 842 -7.82 -38.52 -7.60
CA SER A 842 -6.88 -39.40 -6.87
C SER A 842 -7.54 -40.74 -6.65
N VAL A 843 -6.83 -41.84 -7.01
CA VAL A 843 -7.30 -43.19 -6.82
C VAL A 843 -6.37 -43.93 -5.86
N THR A 844 -6.92 -44.38 -4.74
CA THR A 844 -6.21 -45.14 -3.70
C THR A 844 -6.39 -46.60 -3.90
N THR A 845 -5.28 -47.35 -3.92
CA THR A 845 -5.22 -48.82 -3.90
C THR A 845 -4.64 -49.30 -2.57
N GLU A 846 -4.48 -50.63 -2.38
CA GLU A 846 -3.85 -51.17 -1.16
C GLU A 846 -2.34 -50.82 -1.06
N ASN A 847 -1.68 -50.51 -2.17
CA ASN A 847 -0.23 -50.36 -2.21
C ASN A 847 0.25 -49.01 -2.75
N ILE A 848 -0.53 -48.32 -3.55
CA ILE A 848 -0.11 -47.13 -4.31
C ILE A 848 -1.31 -46.22 -4.55
N ASP A 849 -1.10 -44.93 -4.43
CA ASP A 849 -2.02 -43.88 -4.85
C ASP A 849 -1.58 -43.24 -6.16
N GLY A 850 -2.50 -42.82 -6.99
CA GLY A 850 -2.16 -42.09 -8.20
C GLY A 850 -3.28 -41.14 -8.67
N VAL A 851 -2.92 -40.21 -9.51
CA VAL A 851 -3.83 -39.11 -9.92
C VAL A 851 -4.12 -39.17 -11.41
N ILE A 852 -5.40 -39.08 -11.77
CA ILE A 852 -5.89 -39.05 -13.15
C ILE A 852 -6.57 -37.70 -13.41
N ARG A 853 -6.13 -37.01 -14.44
CA ARG A 853 -6.80 -35.78 -14.87
C ARG A 853 -8.11 -36.12 -15.59
N ILE A 854 -9.22 -35.52 -15.17
CA ILE A 854 -10.52 -35.57 -15.84
C ILE A 854 -10.94 -34.20 -16.33
N VAL A 855 -11.66 -34.17 -17.45
CA VAL A 855 -12.13 -32.91 -18.05
C VAL A 855 -13.65 -33.00 -18.16
N LYS A 856 -14.35 -32.04 -17.54
CA LYS A 856 -15.81 -31.88 -17.63
C LYS A 856 -16.15 -30.83 -18.68
N GLU A 857 -16.97 -31.21 -19.67
CA GLU A 857 -17.52 -30.31 -20.70
C GLU A 857 -18.87 -29.69 -20.31
#